data_d319d00bb8144b0f5d0627b783e6b1d3
#
_entry.id   d319d00bb8144b0f5d0627b783e6b1d3
#
_cell.length_a   1.000
_cell.length_b   1.000
_cell.length_c   1.000
_cell.angle_alpha   90.00
_cell.angle_beta   90.00
_cell.angle_gamma   90.00
#
_symmetry.space_group_name_H-M   'P 1'
#
loop_
_entity.id
_entity.type
_entity.pdbx_description
1 polymer ?
#
loop_
_entity_poly.entity_id
_entity_poly.type
_entity_poly.pdbx_seq_one_letter_code
_entity_poly.pdbx_strand_id
1 'polypeptide(L)'
;MIIGTAGHIDHGKTALVKALTGVDGDRLKEEKARGITIDLGFAYLPVDGGEILGFIDVPGHERLVHTMLAGASGIDFALLVIAADDGIMPQTLEHLAIIDLLGIRHGIVALTKSDLVSPQRLADLSAQVREAIGGTSIEGADIVPVSAPTGRGIDDLRARLAASAKHVSQRSAAGRFRLAVDRVFTLQGIGVVVTGTVLSGSVRVEDHILISPSGLPARVRSLHAQNKPAEIGRAGDRCALNLAGEGITKESIHRGDVVLDPDLHAPADRIDARLRLLPGETKPIKQWLPVRLHHASTEIGARIVLLGDEPVRPGATADVQLVLERPIAAAIPDRYVIRDASAQRTMGGGYFIDLRPPKRRRGTAERRAQRAALALFDPLTAFKKLLATSPFAWDLAAFARGRALSATEAKRIEDALDLVVLETRESRLALAPDRWQLVLAELTEHVAAYHRDNPDLQGIGREKLRLMFQPPLPAAEFAAALQKMASMGHVVLDGSFVRLPTHAVRLSPRDEESWATVQPLLAGGARFRPPRVRDIAAATGHPERDIRRLLKLAGRMGWADEIAHDHFFLRGTVLEMVGIVADLAGRSANGVFTAAQFRDRVENGRKVAIQILDFFDRHGVTVNKDDMRRINRHRLDLFGPLVHSTDQIQGRESSPVGRSDFKSE
;
A
#
# COMPACT_ATOMS: atom_id res chain seq x y z
N MET A 1 -1.90 5.91 -31.20
CA MET A 1 -2.78 4.72 -31.25
C MET A 1 -2.02 3.54 -31.85
N ILE A 2 -2.07 2.37 -31.23
CA ILE A 2 -1.47 1.12 -31.75
C ILE A 2 -2.55 0.23 -32.34
N ILE A 3 -2.42 -0.12 -33.63
CA ILE A 3 -3.34 -0.95 -34.37
C ILE A 3 -2.73 -2.35 -34.49
N GLY A 4 -3.47 -3.37 -34.03
CA GLY A 4 -3.07 -4.77 -34.20
C GLY A 4 -3.82 -5.42 -35.35
N THR A 5 -3.11 -6.05 -36.29
CA THR A 5 -3.76 -6.92 -37.29
C THR A 5 -4.23 -8.20 -36.64
N ALA A 6 -5.31 -8.79 -37.14
CA ALA A 6 -5.84 -10.08 -36.73
C ALA A 6 -6.47 -10.78 -37.95
N GLY A 7 -6.52 -12.10 -37.94
CA GLY A 7 -7.09 -12.85 -39.08
C GLY A 7 -6.24 -14.05 -39.49
N HIS A 8 -6.78 -14.86 -40.40
CA HIS A 8 -6.17 -16.10 -40.82
C HIS A 8 -4.84 -15.90 -41.59
N ILE A 9 -4.03 -16.95 -41.70
CA ILE A 9 -2.87 -16.98 -42.58
C ILE A 9 -3.34 -16.70 -44.03
N ASP A 10 -2.50 -16.09 -44.85
CA ASP A 10 -2.75 -15.74 -46.26
C ASP A 10 -3.95 -14.83 -46.54
N HIS A 11 -4.59 -14.25 -45.51
CA HIS A 11 -5.62 -13.23 -45.66
C HIS A 11 -5.06 -11.85 -46.01
N GLY A 12 -3.73 -11.72 -46.18
CA GLY A 12 -3.08 -10.51 -46.65
C GLY A 12 -2.85 -9.43 -45.62
N LYS A 13 -2.67 -9.80 -44.33
CA LYS A 13 -2.36 -8.86 -43.22
C LYS A 13 -1.13 -8.02 -43.51
N THR A 14 0.02 -8.67 -43.77
CA THR A 14 1.29 -8.01 -44.07
C THR A 14 1.22 -7.16 -45.34
N ALA A 15 0.57 -7.66 -46.37
CA ALA A 15 0.35 -6.91 -47.63
C ALA A 15 -0.49 -5.65 -47.39
N LEU A 16 -1.53 -5.76 -46.55
CA LEU A 16 -2.38 -4.62 -46.19
C LEU A 16 -1.60 -3.55 -45.39
N VAL A 17 -0.83 -3.97 -44.37
CA VAL A 17 0.04 -3.07 -43.59
C VAL A 17 1.02 -2.37 -44.50
N LYS A 18 1.67 -3.10 -45.43
CA LYS A 18 2.55 -2.52 -46.44
C LYS A 18 1.87 -1.51 -47.36
N ALA A 19 0.66 -1.81 -47.81
CA ALA A 19 -0.12 -0.87 -48.65
C ALA A 19 -0.51 0.41 -47.88
N LEU A 20 -0.81 0.31 -46.58
CA LEU A 20 -1.15 1.46 -45.74
C LEU A 20 0.07 2.31 -45.35
N THR A 21 1.22 1.69 -45.05
CA THR A 21 2.38 2.36 -44.44
C THR A 21 3.58 2.54 -45.39
N GLY A 22 3.62 1.80 -46.49
CA GLY A 22 4.82 1.71 -47.34
C GLY A 22 5.95 0.84 -46.78
N VAL A 23 5.81 0.31 -45.57
CA VAL A 23 6.85 -0.46 -44.87
C VAL A 23 6.53 -1.95 -44.92
N ASP A 24 7.52 -2.75 -45.32
CA ASP A 24 7.42 -4.20 -45.31
C ASP A 24 7.67 -4.71 -43.89
N GLY A 25 6.67 -5.35 -43.27
CA GLY A 25 6.74 -5.88 -41.91
C GLY A 25 7.65 -7.11 -41.77
N ASP A 26 7.82 -7.88 -42.86
CA ASP A 26 8.61 -9.11 -42.85
C ASP A 26 10.12 -8.79 -42.92
N ARG A 27 10.80 -8.97 -41.79
CA ARG A 27 12.23 -8.63 -41.61
C ARG A 27 13.14 -9.85 -41.70
N LEU A 28 12.63 -11.03 -41.35
CA LEU A 28 13.42 -12.25 -41.32
C LEU A 28 13.56 -12.84 -42.72
N LYS A 29 14.77 -13.34 -43.06
CA LYS A 29 14.97 -14.06 -44.32
C LYS A 29 14.05 -15.25 -44.48
N GLU A 30 13.71 -15.90 -43.38
CA GLU A 30 12.79 -17.04 -43.34
C GLU A 30 11.32 -16.63 -43.61
N GLU A 31 10.89 -15.47 -43.14
CA GLU A 31 9.55 -14.91 -43.44
C GLU A 31 9.39 -14.66 -44.94
N LYS A 32 10.41 -14.01 -45.55
CA LYS A 32 10.45 -13.75 -46.99
C LYS A 32 10.51 -15.02 -47.84
N ALA A 33 11.20 -16.04 -47.33
CA ALA A 33 11.34 -17.31 -48.06
C ALA A 33 10.08 -18.16 -47.99
N ARG A 34 9.34 -18.08 -46.87
CA ARG A 34 8.12 -18.89 -46.61
C ARG A 34 6.83 -18.15 -46.91
N GLY A 35 6.87 -16.82 -47.09
CA GLY A 35 5.70 -15.96 -47.29
C GLY A 35 4.79 -15.85 -46.06
N ILE A 36 5.29 -16.19 -44.85
CA ILE A 36 4.50 -16.16 -43.61
C ILE A 36 5.25 -15.34 -42.54
N THR A 37 4.52 -14.48 -41.85
CA THR A 37 5.02 -13.75 -40.68
C THR A 37 5.25 -14.70 -39.51
N ILE A 38 6.45 -14.72 -38.92
CA ILE A 38 6.85 -15.60 -37.83
C ILE A 38 6.92 -14.85 -36.49
N ASP A 39 7.45 -13.61 -36.53
CA ASP A 39 7.56 -12.72 -35.36
C ASP A 39 6.69 -11.47 -35.56
N LEU A 40 6.55 -10.64 -34.53
CA LEU A 40 5.81 -9.39 -34.63
C LEU A 40 6.45 -8.42 -35.63
N GLY A 41 5.70 -8.01 -36.64
CA GLY A 41 6.05 -6.93 -37.54
C GLY A 41 5.65 -5.57 -36.95
N PHE A 42 6.45 -4.53 -37.17
CA PHE A 42 6.13 -3.17 -36.71
C PHE A 42 6.27 -2.18 -37.87
N ALA A 43 5.22 -1.40 -38.08
CA ALA A 43 5.21 -0.32 -39.07
C ALA A 43 4.58 0.94 -38.47
N TYR A 44 4.90 2.09 -39.01
CA TYR A 44 4.42 3.38 -38.50
C TYR A 44 3.89 4.25 -39.65
N LEU A 45 2.75 4.84 -39.45
CA LEU A 45 2.10 5.75 -40.43
C LEU A 45 1.91 7.11 -39.76
N PRO A 46 2.64 8.15 -40.16
CA PRO A 46 2.32 9.52 -39.80
C PRO A 46 0.97 9.94 -40.38
N VAL A 47 0.15 10.57 -39.57
CA VAL A 47 -1.14 11.15 -40.01
C VAL A 47 -1.19 12.64 -39.73
N ASP A 48 -2.16 13.33 -40.31
CA ASP A 48 -2.34 14.76 -40.16
C ASP A 48 -2.51 15.12 -38.66
N GLY A 49 -1.88 16.22 -38.25
CA GLY A 49 -1.89 16.64 -36.83
C GLY A 49 -0.68 16.16 -36.02
N GLY A 50 0.29 15.47 -36.63
CA GLY A 50 1.53 15.03 -36.03
C GLY A 50 1.43 13.73 -35.22
N GLU A 51 0.27 13.09 -35.22
CA GLU A 51 0.06 11.77 -34.59
C GLU A 51 0.70 10.67 -35.45
N ILE A 52 1.12 9.57 -34.80
CA ILE A 52 1.68 8.40 -35.47
C ILE A 52 0.81 7.19 -35.14
N LEU A 53 0.29 6.54 -36.18
CA LEU A 53 -0.36 5.23 -36.03
C LEU A 53 0.74 4.15 -36.06
N GLY A 54 0.84 3.40 -34.98
CA GLY A 54 1.71 2.21 -34.92
C GLY A 54 0.92 0.98 -35.35
N PHE A 55 1.51 0.15 -36.20
CA PHE A 55 0.93 -1.14 -36.60
C PHE A 55 1.75 -2.27 -35.99
N ILE A 56 1.06 -3.22 -35.36
CA ILE A 56 1.60 -4.51 -34.95
C ILE A 56 1.03 -5.55 -35.91
N ASP A 57 1.86 -6.03 -36.81
CA ASP A 57 1.50 -7.12 -37.70
C ASP A 57 1.74 -8.45 -37.00
N VAL A 58 0.67 -9.19 -36.72
CA VAL A 58 0.74 -10.43 -35.95
C VAL A 58 0.74 -11.64 -36.87
N PRO A 59 1.48 -12.71 -36.51
CA PRO A 59 1.44 -13.95 -37.29
C PRO A 59 0.04 -14.57 -37.27
N GLY A 60 -0.39 -15.09 -38.42
CA GLY A 60 -1.72 -15.71 -38.59
C GLY A 60 -1.77 -17.20 -38.29
N HIS A 61 -0.63 -17.84 -38.06
CA HIS A 61 -0.56 -19.31 -37.90
C HIS A 61 -0.92 -19.73 -36.45
N GLU A 62 -1.71 -20.79 -36.28
CA GLU A 62 -2.16 -21.31 -34.96
C GLU A 62 -1.03 -21.57 -33.95
N ARG A 63 0.14 -22.06 -34.45
CA ARG A 63 1.33 -22.29 -33.60
C ARG A 63 1.99 -20.99 -33.11
N LEU A 64 1.64 -19.85 -33.68
CA LEU A 64 2.24 -18.54 -33.37
C LEU A 64 1.29 -17.62 -32.57
N VAL A 65 0.14 -18.13 -32.09
CA VAL A 65 -0.80 -17.37 -31.27
C VAL A 65 -0.14 -16.81 -30.01
N HIS A 66 0.86 -17.50 -29.44
CA HIS A 66 1.65 -16.96 -28.32
C HIS A 66 2.43 -15.68 -28.69
N THR A 67 2.93 -15.61 -29.94
CA THR A 67 3.59 -14.40 -30.47
C THR A 67 2.56 -13.27 -30.64
N MET A 68 1.39 -13.59 -31.21
CA MET A 68 0.27 -12.64 -31.30
C MET A 68 -0.10 -12.07 -29.92
N LEU A 69 -0.33 -12.95 -28.93
CA LEU A 69 -0.72 -12.54 -27.58
C LEU A 69 0.32 -11.63 -26.92
N ALA A 70 1.60 -11.85 -27.18
CA ALA A 70 2.66 -10.99 -26.63
C ALA A 70 2.63 -9.56 -27.23
N GLY A 71 2.18 -9.37 -28.46
CA GLY A 71 1.94 -8.05 -29.05
C GLY A 71 0.60 -7.44 -28.65
N ALA A 72 -0.39 -8.29 -28.35
CA ALA A 72 -1.79 -7.88 -28.23
C ALA A 72 -2.07 -6.98 -27.01
N SER A 73 -1.29 -7.04 -25.95
CA SER A 73 -1.43 -6.17 -24.77
C SER A 73 -1.15 -4.69 -25.08
N GLY A 74 -0.43 -4.42 -26.15
CA GLY A 74 -0.14 -3.07 -26.64
C GLY A 74 -1.21 -2.51 -27.58
N ILE A 75 -2.16 -3.32 -28.04
CA ILE A 75 -3.15 -2.94 -29.06
C ILE A 75 -4.26 -2.09 -28.45
N ASP A 76 -4.53 -0.95 -29.08
CA ASP A 76 -5.63 -0.03 -28.76
C ASP A 76 -6.81 -0.22 -29.72
N PHE A 77 -6.52 -0.71 -30.93
CA PHE A 77 -7.45 -0.80 -32.05
C PHE A 77 -7.23 -2.08 -32.85
N ALA A 78 -8.29 -2.84 -33.13
CA ALA A 78 -8.21 -4.08 -33.90
C ALA A 78 -8.45 -3.84 -35.39
N LEU A 79 -7.55 -4.32 -36.24
CA LEU A 79 -7.74 -4.42 -37.69
C LEU A 79 -7.93 -5.90 -38.01
N LEU A 80 -9.21 -6.35 -38.05
CA LEU A 80 -9.55 -7.72 -38.41
C LEU A 80 -9.52 -7.90 -39.90
N VAL A 81 -8.65 -8.78 -40.41
CA VAL A 81 -8.41 -8.95 -41.85
C VAL A 81 -9.00 -10.29 -42.29
N ILE A 82 -9.92 -10.22 -43.26
CA ILE A 82 -10.62 -11.39 -43.82
C ILE A 82 -10.50 -11.34 -45.34
N ALA A 83 -10.01 -12.39 -45.94
CA ALA A 83 -9.93 -12.48 -47.40
C ALA A 83 -11.35 -12.78 -48.00
N ALA A 84 -11.74 -12.01 -49.02
CA ALA A 84 -13.09 -12.10 -49.55
C ALA A 84 -13.36 -13.40 -50.34
N ASP A 85 -12.32 -14.01 -50.90
CA ASP A 85 -12.34 -15.33 -51.53
C ASP A 85 -12.57 -16.46 -50.54
N ASP A 86 -11.81 -16.46 -49.41
CA ASP A 86 -11.87 -17.51 -48.40
C ASP A 86 -13.04 -17.36 -47.42
N GLY A 87 -13.28 -16.11 -46.96
CA GLY A 87 -14.29 -15.81 -45.95
C GLY A 87 -13.79 -15.98 -44.51
N ILE A 88 -14.71 -16.27 -43.57
CA ILE A 88 -14.38 -16.44 -42.15
C ILE A 88 -13.78 -17.83 -41.93
N MET A 89 -12.54 -17.87 -41.41
CA MET A 89 -11.77 -19.08 -41.16
C MET A 89 -11.62 -19.33 -39.66
N PRO A 90 -11.29 -20.57 -39.21
CA PRO A 90 -11.19 -20.90 -37.78
C PRO A 90 -10.24 -19.99 -37.00
N GLN A 91 -9.09 -19.61 -37.57
CA GLN A 91 -8.15 -18.68 -36.92
C GLN A 91 -8.70 -17.27 -36.83
N THR A 92 -9.57 -16.85 -37.76
CA THR A 92 -10.27 -15.56 -37.69
C THR A 92 -11.16 -15.51 -36.44
N LEU A 93 -11.88 -16.60 -36.15
CA LEU A 93 -12.72 -16.72 -34.95
C LEU A 93 -11.90 -16.77 -33.67
N GLU A 94 -10.76 -17.49 -33.65
CA GLU A 94 -9.86 -17.50 -32.49
C GLU A 94 -9.28 -16.11 -32.21
N HIS A 95 -8.82 -15.40 -33.25
CA HIS A 95 -8.33 -14.03 -33.10
C HIS A 95 -9.41 -13.05 -32.63
N LEU A 96 -10.64 -13.20 -33.14
CA LEU A 96 -11.79 -12.42 -32.67
C LEU A 96 -12.09 -12.68 -31.20
N ALA A 97 -12.06 -13.94 -30.75
CA ALA A 97 -12.23 -14.29 -29.35
C ALA A 97 -11.12 -13.68 -28.46
N ILE A 98 -9.88 -13.68 -28.94
CA ILE A 98 -8.75 -13.05 -28.21
C ILE A 98 -8.95 -11.53 -28.11
N ILE A 99 -9.33 -10.83 -29.18
CA ILE A 99 -9.65 -9.39 -29.20
C ILE A 99 -10.72 -9.09 -28.14
N ASP A 100 -11.76 -9.89 -28.11
CA ASP A 100 -12.88 -9.74 -27.16
C ASP A 100 -12.45 -10.01 -25.70
N LEU A 101 -11.67 -11.06 -25.42
CA LEU A 101 -11.12 -11.34 -24.09
C LEU A 101 -10.18 -10.24 -23.59
N LEU A 102 -9.38 -9.66 -24.48
CA LEU A 102 -8.51 -8.52 -24.17
C LEU A 102 -9.28 -7.21 -24.01
N GLY A 103 -10.57 -7.18 -24.39
CA GLY A 103 -11.46 -6.03 -24.24
C GLY A 103 -11.08 -4.85 -25.15
N ILE A 104 -10.56 -5.13 -26.33
CA ILE A 104 -10.28 -4.14 -27.37
C ILE A 104 -11.63 -3.74 -27.97
N ARG A 105 -12.06 -2.49 -27.73
CA ARG A 105 -13.42 -2.02 -28.03
C ARG A 105 -13.55 -1.30 -29.37
N HIS A 106 -12.45 -1.00 -30.01
CA HIS A 106 -12.43 -0.29 -31.28
C HIS A 106 -11.78 -1.16 -32.34
N GLY A 107 -12.36 -1.19 -33.52
CA GLY A 107 -11.84 -1.97 -34.63
C GLY A 107 -12.48 -1.65 -35.96
N ILE A 108 -11.84 -2.10 -37.01
CA ILE A 108 -12.35 -2.13 -38.40
C ILE A 108 -12.12 -3.54 -38.95
N VAL A 109 -13.06 -4.03 -39.72
CA VAL A 109 -12.88 -5.27 -40.50
C VAL A 109 -12.50 -4.90 -41.91
N ALA A 110 -11.33 -5.33 -42.38
CA ALA A 110 -10.87 -5.18 -43.77
C ALA A 110 -11.17 -6.45 -44.57
N LEU A 111 -12.04 -6.37 -45.57
CA LEU A 111 -12.25 -7.47 -46.51
C LEU A 111 -11.24 -7.35 -47.64
N THR A 112 -10.15 -8.09 -47.54
CA THR A 112 -9.06 -8.08 -48.52
C THR A 112 -9.39 -8.89 -49.75
N LYS A 113 -8.57 -8.80 -50.81
CA LYS A 113 -8.75 -9.47 -52.10
C LYS A 113 -10.15 -9.15 -52.72
N SER A 114 -10.67 -7.97 -52.43
CA SER A 114 -12.00 -7.56 -52.92
C SER A 114 -12.12 -7.43 -54.45
N ASP A 115 -10.98 -7.43 -55.16
CA ASP A 115 -10.86 -7.46 -56.61
C ASP A 115 -11.10 -8.86 -57.21
N LEU A 116 -11.00 -9.92 -56.42
CA LEU A 116 -11.12 -11.32 -56.86
C LEU A 116 -12.57 -11.84 -56.79
N VAL A 117 -13.50 -11.10 -56.22
CA VAL A 117 -14.85 -11.58 -55.96
C VAL A 117 -15.92 -10.63 -56.49
N SER A 118 -17.13 -11.15 -56.69
CA SER A 118 -18.29 -10.35 -57.14
C SER A 118 -18.82 -9.42 -56.03
N PRO A 119 -19.50 -8.31 -56.37
CA PRO A 119 -20.17 -7.46 -55.42
C PRO A 119 -21.17 -8.21 -54.52
N GLN A 120 -21.86 -9.22 -55.05
CA GLN A 120 -22.80 -10.05 -54.30
C GLN A 120 -22.05 -10.83 -53.20
N ARG A 121 -20.91 -11.46 -53.51
CA ARG A 121 -20.09 -12.19 -52.55
C ARG A 121 -19.60 -11.27 -51.42
N LEU A 122 -19.21 -10.03 -51.73
CA LEU A 122 -18.82 -9.02 -50.70
C LEU A 122 -19.99 -8.67 -49.80
N ALA A 123 -21.20 -8.53 -50.34
CA ALA A 123 -22.40 -8.25 -49.53
C ALA A 123 -22.75 -9.41 -48.60
N ASP A 124 -22.74 -10.65 -49.12
CA ASP A 124 -23.03 -11.85 -48.36
C ASP A 124 -21.99 -12.07 -47.24
N LEU A 125 -20.70 -11.89 -47.55
CA LEU A 125 -19.63 -12.00 -46.54
C LEU A 125 -19.74 -10.88 -45.51
N SER A 126 -20.08 -9.66 -45.90
CA SER A 126 -20.28 -8.57 -44.94
C SER A 126 -21.41 -8.87 -43.95
N ALA A 127 -22.47 -9.56 -44.37
CA ALA A 127 -23.54 -10.00 -43.51
C ALA A 127 -23.05 -11.07 -42.50
N GLN A 128 -22.31 -12.08 -43.01
CA GLN A 128 -21.70 -13.12 -42.14
C GLN A 128 -20.73 -12.52 -41.11
N VAL A 129 -19.92 -11.53 -41.51
CA VAL A 129 -18.99 -10.85 -40.62
C VAL A 129 -19.72 -10.06 -39.54
N ARG A 130 -20.82 -9.35 -39.88
CA ARG A 130 -21.66 -8.66 -38.88
C ARG A 130 -22.21 -9.62 -37.82
N GLU A 131 -22.67 -10.80 -38.26
CA GLU A 131 -23.14 -11.86 -37.37
C GLU A 131 -22.02 -12.36 -36.48
N ALA A 132 -20.83 -12.63 -37.02
CA ALA A 132 -19.69 -13.15 -36.29
C ALA A 132 -19.13 -12.17 -35.23
N ILE A 133 -19.12 -10.85 -35.50
CA ILE A 133 -18.68 -9.83 -34.53
C ILE A 133 -19.77 -9.45 -33.53
N GLY A 134 -21.03 -9.85 -33.77
CA GLY A 134 -22.14 -9.60 -32.86
C GLY A 134 -21.88 -10.16 -31.45
N GLY A 135 -22.17 -9.36 -30.42
CA GLY A 135 -21.92 -9.72 -29.01
C GLY A 135 -20.45 -9.73 -28.59
N THR A 136 -19.53 -9.34 -29.49
CA THR A 136 -18.09 -9.18 -29.14
C THR A 136 -17.76 -7.73 -28.83
N SER A 137 -16.54 -7.49 -28.33
CA SER A 137 -16.06 -6.13 -27.98
C SER A 137 -15.94 -5.17 -29.17
N ILE A 138 -15.92 -5.66 -30.39
CA ILE A 138 -15.89 -4.88 -31.64
C ILE A 138 -17.20 -4.96 -32.42
N GLU A 139 -18.31 -5.27 -31.76
CA GLU A 139 -19.64 -5.20 -32.35
C GLU A 139 -19.87 -3.80 -32.95
N GLY A 140 -20.44 -3.76 -34.17
CA GLY A 140 -20.67 -2.50 -34.89
C GLY A 140 -19.44 -1.94 -35.61
N ALA A 141 -18.31 -2.64 -35.64
CA ALA A 141 -17.14 -2.23 -36.39
C ALA A 141 -17.45 -2.05 -37.90
N ASP A 142 -16.86 -1.01 -38.49
CA ASP A 142 -16.96 -0.78 -39.96
C ASP A 142 -16.35 -1.94 -40.74
N ILE A 143 -16.99 -2.32 -41.82
CA ILE A 143 -16.51 -3.32 -42.77
C ILE A 143 -16.10 -2.63 -44.06
N VAL A 144 -14.80 -2.70 -44.41
CA VAL A 144 -14.22 -1.97 -45.55
C VAL A 144 -13.65 -2.97 -46.56
N PRO A 145 -14.19 -3.07 -47.76
CA PRO A 145 -13.59 -3.86 -48.83
C PRO A 145 -12.33 -3.18 -49.38
N VAL A 146 -11.21 -3.94 -49.42
CA VAL A 146 -9.92 -3.43 -49.87
C VAL A 146 -9.19 -4.42 -50.78
N SER A 147 -8.32 -3.88 -51.64
CA SER A 147 -7.37 -4.67 -52.39
C SER A 147 -6.00 -3.99 -52.36
N ALA A 148 -5.03 -4.64 -51.73
CA ALA A 148 -3.66 -4.13 -51.61
C ALA A 148 -2.97 -4.05 -53.01
N PRO A 149 -3.10 -5.03 -53.92
CA PRO A 149 -2.48 -4.96 -55.24
C PRO A 149 -3.04 -3.85 -56.13
N THR A 150 -4.35 -3.56 -56.05
CA THR A 150 -4.98 -2.55 -56.92
C THR A 150 -5.09 -1.17 -56.25
N GLY A 151 -4.83 -1.07 -54.95
CA GLY A 151 -5.02 0.16 -54.18
C GLY A 151 -6.47 0.46 -53.82
N ARG A 152 -7.46 -0.34 -54.28
CA ARG A 152 -8.88 -0.12 -54.05
C ARG A 152 -9.19 -0.12 -52.56
N GLY A 153 -9.85 0.93 -52.04
CA GLY A 153 -10.29 1.05 -50.65
C GLY A 153 -9.19 1.36 -49.65
N ILE A 154 -7.90 1.42 -50.06
CA ILE A 154 -6.77 1.66 -49.14
C ILE A 154 -6.83 3.08 -48.56
N ASP A 155 -7.12 4.10 -49.38
CA ASP A 155 -7.21 5.48 -48.91
C ASP A 155 -8.42 5.71 -48.00
N ASP A 156 -9.58 5.07 -48.26
CA ASP A 156 -10.76 5.10 -47.37
C ASP A 156 -10.43 4.45 -46.03
N LEU A 157 -9.78 3.27 -46.03
CA LEU A 157 -9.34 2.61 -44.82
C LEU A 157 -8.35 3.49 -44.05
N ARG A 158 -7.37 4.11 -44.71
CA ARG A 158 -6.40 5.02 -44.08
C ARG A 158 -7.11 6.22 -43.42
N ALA A 159 -8.07 6.83 -44.10
CA ALA A 159 -8.85 7.95 -43.57
C ALA A 159 -9.68 7.55 -42.34
N ARG A 160 -10.32 6.36 -42.36
CA ARG A 160 -11.08 5.84 -41.21
C ARG A 160 -10.18 5.55 -40.00
N LEU A 161 -9.00 4.95 -40.22
CA LEU A 161 -8.03 4.70 -39.14
C LEU A 161 -7.52 6.02 -38.54
N ALA A 162 -7.23 7.04 -39.37
CA ALA A 162 -6.83 8.35 -38.88
C ALA A 162 -7.96 9.06 -38.10
N ALA A 163 -9.21 8.93 -38.54
CA ALA A 163 -10.37 9.46 -37.82
C ALA A 163 -10.57 8.76 -36.48
N SER A 164 -10.42 7.43 -36.45
CA SER A 164 -10.55 6.63 -35.23
C SER A 164 -9.52 7.01 -34.18
N ALA A 165 -8.30 7.40 -34.57
CA ALA A 165 -7.25 7.81 -33.66
C ALA A 165 -7.67 8.99 -32.76
N LYS A 166 -8.49 9.88 -33.24
CA LYS A 166 -9.01 11.03 -32.48
C LYS A 166 -10.04 10.65 -31.42
N HIS A 167 -10.67 9.49 -31.55
CA HIS A 167 -11.73 9.01 -30.66
C HIS A 167 -11.30 7.90 -29.71
N VAL A 168 -10.21 7.21 -30.02
CA VAL A 168 -9.64 6.19 -29.13
C VAL A 168 -9.00 6.90 -27.94
N SER A 169 -9.54 6.63 -26.75
CA SER A 169 -9.01 7.18 -25.52
C SER A 169 -7.54 6.81 -25.37
N GLN A 170 -6.68 7.81 -25.27
CA GLN A 170 -5.27 7.57 -24.99
C GLN A 170 -5.12 6.91 -23.62
N ARG A 171 -4.23 5.95 -23.49
CA ARG A 171 -3.88 5.33 -22.20
C ARG A 171 -3.43 6.40 -21.22
N SER A 172 -3.80 6.24 -19.95
CA SER A 172 -3.45 7.23 -18.94
C SER A 172 -1.93 7.32 -18.74
N ALA A 173 -1.38 8.48 -19.08
CA ALA A 173 0.00 8.82 -18.73
C ALA A 173 0.15 9.27 -17.26
N ALA A 174 -0.96 9.37 -16.51
CA ALA A 174 -0.96 9.83 -15.11
C ALA A 174 -0.54 8.75 -14.11
N GLY A 175 -0.64 7.48 -14.48
CA GLY A 175 -0.20 6.35 -13.64
C GLY A 175 1.33 6.26 -13.54
N ARG A 176 1.82 5.29 -12.74
CA ARG A 176 3.26 4.95 -12.68
C ARG A 176 3.70 4.17 -13.90
N PHE A 177 4.96 4.34 -14.27
CA PHE A 177 5.54 3.75 -15.46
C PHE A 177 5.60 2.23 -15.42
N ARG A 178 5.15 1.59 -16.52
CA ARG A 178 5.28 0.16 -16.81
C ARG A 178 5.47 -0.07 -18.31
N LEU A 179 6.47 -0.84 -18.71
CA LEU A 179 6.71 -1.26 -20.09
C LEU A 179 6.84 -2.78 -20.14
N ALA A 180 6.01 -3.46 -20.94
CA ALA A 180 6.11 -4.90 -21.17
C ALA A 180 7.18 -5.21 -22.21
N VAL A 181 8.23 -5.93 -21.82
CA VAL A 181 9.37 -6.27 -22.69
C VAL A 181 8.94 -7.33 -23.72
N ASP A 182 8.99 -6.98 -25.00
CA ASP A 182 8.73 -7.88 -26.12
C ASP A 182 10.02 -8.44 -26.75
N ARG A 183 11.12 -7.68 -26.73
CA ARG A 183 12.44 -8.08 -27.22
C ARG A 183 13.57 -7.52 -26.38
N VAL A 184 14.67 -8.25 -26.35
CA VAL A 184 15.95 -7.84 -25.74
C VAL A 184 17.08 -8.14 -26.71
N PHE A 185 17.95 -7.16 -26.95
CA PHE A 185 19.12 -7.32 -27.80
C PHE A 185 20.26 -6.40 -27.37
N THR A 186 21.45 -6.71 -27.82
CA THR A 186 22.63 -5.88 -27.59
C THR A 186 23.03 -5.19 -28.89
N LEU A 187 23.27 -3.89 -28.81
CA LEU A 187 23.86 -3.10 -29.91
C LEU A 187 25.31 -2.76 -29.60
N GLN A 188 26.19 -3.00 -30.56
CA GLN A 188 27.61 -2.72 -30.40
C GLN A 188 27.81 -1.22 -30.10
N GLY A 189 28.58 -0.91 -29.06
CA GLY A 189 28.88 0.47 -28.64
C GLY A 189 27.74 1.15 -27.84
N ILE A 190 26.51 0.57 -27.81
CA ILE A 190 25.36 1.14 -27.13
C ILE A 190 25.03 0.36 -25.85
N GLY A 191 25.10 -0.97 -25.91
CA GLY A 191 24.75 -1.85 -24.78
C GLY A 191 23.42 -2.57 -24.94
N VAL A 192 22.78 -2.91 -23.82
CA VAL A 192 21.51 -3.65 -23.79
C VAL A 192 20.36 -2.72 -24.11
N VAL A 193 19.55 -3.14 -25.06
CA VAL A 193 18.32 -2.45 -25.46
C VAL A 193 17.14 -3.40 -25.27
N VAL A 194 16.10 -2.92 -24.60
CA VAL A 194 14.81 -3.58 -24.50
C VAL A 194 13.79 -2.84 -25.32
N THR A 195 12.89 -3.56 -25.97
CA THR A 195 11.73 -2.94 -26.64
C THR A 195 10.45 -3.45 -26.03
N GLY A 196 9.41 -2.64 -26.10
CA GLY A 196 8.10 -2.98 -25.60
C GLY A 196 7.10 -1.86 -25.68
N THR A 197 5.84 -2.16 -25.33
CA THR A 197 4.79 -1.14 -25.24
C THR A 197 4.71 -0.61 -23.81
N VAL A 198 4.62 0.71 -23.67
CA VAL A 198 4.35 1.38 -22.41
C VAL A 198 2.89 1.15 -22.03
N LEU A 199 2.65 0.38 -20.96
CA LEU A 199 1.31 0.00 -20.51
C LEU A 199 0.65 1.12 -19.70
N SER A 200 1.43 1.88 -18.92
CA SER A 200 0.97 2.99 -18.08
C SER A 200 2.10 3.98 -17.81
N GLY A 201 1.75 5.21 -17.44
CA GLY A 201 2.68 6.24 -17.02
C GLY A 201 3.59 6.76 -18.14
N SER A 202 4.74 7.25 -17.76
CA SER A 202 5.76 7.73 -18.68
C SER A 202 7.16 7.48 -18.14
N VAL A 203 8.16 7.41 -19.04
CA VAL A 203 9.57 7.26 -18.72
C VAL A 203 10.39 8.30 -19.47
N ARG A 204 11.44 8.80 -18.85
CA ARG A 204 12.41 9.76 -19.41
C ARG A 204 13.80 9.18 -19.47
N VAL A 205 14.62 9.78 -20.29
CA VAL A 205 16.08 9.57 -20.24
C VAL A 205 16.55 9.97 -18.83
N GLU A 206 17.50 9.20 -18.28
CA GLU A 206 18.06 9.28 -16.92
C GLU A 206 17.16 8.74 -15.80
N ASP A 207 15.92 8.35 -16.06
CA ASP A 207 15.06 7.75 -15.03
C ASP A 207 15.65 6.45 -14.48
N HIS A 208 15.51 6.28 -13.16
CA HIS A 208 15.80 5.04 -12.45
C HIS A 208 14.57 4.13 -12.49
N ILE A 209 14.80 2.90 -12.92
CA ILE A 209 13.74 1.90 -13.12
C ILE A 209 14.18 0.54 -12.55
N LEU A 210 13.23 -0.38 -12.42
CA LEU A 210 13.50 -1.77 -12.07
C LEU A 210 13.00 -2.72 -13.16
N ILE A 211 13.74 -3.81 -13.34
CA ILE A 211 13.31 -4.95 -14.14
C ILE A 211 12.56 -5.92 -13.19
N SER A 212 11.30 -6.18 -13.43
CA SER A 212 10.49 -7.08 -12.62
C SER A 212 10.13 -8.32 -13.44
N PRO A 213 10.19 -9.55 -12.87
CA PRO A 213 10.23 -9.86 -11.45
C PRO A 213 11.62 -9.94 -10.81
N SER A 214 12.72 -9.82 -11.56
CA SER A 214 14.08 -10.01 -11.04
C SER A 214 14.51 -8.99 -9.97
N GLY A 215 13.94 -7.77 -10.00
CA GLY A 215 14.33 -6.68 -9.10
C GLY A 215 15.62 -5.98 -9.47
N LEU A 216 16.17 -6.20 -10.68
CA LEU A 216 17.41 -5.59 -11.12
C LEU A 216 17.21 -4.08 -11.35
N PRO A 217 17.99 -3.21 -10.69
CA PRO A 217 17.92 -1.78 -10.90
C PRO A 217 18.63 -1.40 -12.20
N ALA A 218 18.06 -0.45 -12.93
CA ALA A 218 18.64 0.09 -14.14
C ALA A 218 18.34 1.58 -14.29
N ARG A 219 19.10 2.24 -15.18
CA ARG A 219 18.90 3.63 -15.60
C ARG A 219 18.69 3.67 -17.11
N VAL A 220 17.78 4.49 -17.56
CA VAL A 220 17.51 4.72 -18.99
C VAL A 220 18.56 5.68 -19.55
N ARG A 221 19.45 5.21 -20.43
CA ARG A 221 20.50 6.04 -21.07
C ARG A 221 20.00 6.80 -22.28
N SER A 222 19.15 6.16 -23.07
CA SER A 222 18.53 6.75 -24.24
C SER A 222 17.22 6.05 -24.55
N LEU A 223 16.37 6.73 -25.27
CA LEU A 223 15.01 6.28 -25.57
C LEU A 223 14.67 6.58 -27.03
N HIS A 224 13.99 5.63 -27.65
CA HIS A 224 13.30 5.84 -28.92
C HIS A 224 11.82 5.53 -28.69
N ALA A 225 10.93 6.42 -29.15
CA ALA A 225 9.51 6.18 -29.19
C ALA A 225 9.05 6.09 -30.66
N GLN A 226 8.32 5.03 -31.01
CA GLN A 226 7.83 4.79 -32.37
C GLN A 226 8.91 4.93 -33.44
N ASN A 227 10.07 4.33 -33.17
CA ASN A 227 11.27 4.28 -34.01
C ASN A 227 11.95 5.64 -34.26
N LYS A 228 11.68 6.67 -33.42
CA LYS A 228 12.35 7.97 -33.46
C LYS A 228 13.02 8.26 -32.12
N PRO A 229 14.20 8.93 -32.10
CA PRO A 229 14.78 9.41 -30.85
C PRO A 229 13.78 10.30 -30.10
N ALA A 230 13.69 10.10 -28.79
CA ALA A 230 12.78 10.85 -27.92
C ALA A 230 13.35 10.98 -26.52
N GLU A 231 12.97 12.05 -25.81
CA GLU A 231 13.33 12.29 -24.41
C GLU A 231 12.34 11.64 -23.43
N ILE A 232 11.14 11.33 -23.92
CA ILE A 232 10.07 10.77 -23.12
C ILE A 232 9.28 9.74 -23.92
N GLY A 233 8.99 8.60 -23.28
CA GLY A 233 8.02 7.60 -23.74
C GLY A 233 6.77 7.60 -22.85
N ARG A 234 5.59 7.57 -23.43
CA ARG A 234 4.31 7.65 -22.76
C ARG A 234 3.48 6.39 -22.92
N ALA A 235 2.52 6.18 -22.05
CA ALA A 235 1.54 5.11 -22.17
C ALA A 235 0.93 5.08 -23.59
N GLY A 236 0.93 3.90 -24.21
CA GLY A 236 0.54 3.69 -25.61
C GLY A 236 1.68 3.79 -26.62
N ASP A 237 2.88 4.29 -26.26
CA ASP A 237 4.02 4.28 -27.15
C ASP A 237 4.70 2.91 -27.15
N ARG A 238 5.19 2.50 -28.32
CA ARG A 238 6.20 1.44 -28.38
C ARG A 238 7.56 2.04 -28.29
N CYS A 239 8.29 1.71 -27.19
CA CYS A 239 9.59 2.28 -26.89
C CYS A 239 10.72 1.25 -27.03
N ALA A 240 11.92 1.77 -27.39
CA ALA A 240 13.18 1.08 -27.22
C ALA A 240 13.99 1.84 -26.15
N LEU A 241 14.34 1.16 -25.06
CA LEU A 241 15.10 1.73 -23.96
C LEU A 241 16.49 1.13 -23.92
N ASN A 242 17.51 1.97 -24.00
CA ASN A 242 18.87 1.56 -23.68
C ASN A 242 19.05 1.60 -22.16
N LEU A 243 19.37 0.46 -21.56
CA LEU A 243 19.45 0.28 -20.13
C LEU A 243 20.90 0.11 -19.67
N ALA A 244 21.21 0.75 -18.54
CA ALA A 244 22.47 0.63 -17.85
C ALA A 244 22.27 0.35 -16.37
N GLY A 245 23.08 -0.52 -15.82
CA GLY A 245 23.08 -0.88 -14.41
C GLY A 245 23.97 -2.08 -14.16
N GLU A 246 24.28 -2.32 -12.90
CA GLU A 246 25.01 -3.51 -12.52
C GLU A 246 24.12 -4.76 -12.76
N GLY A 247 24.68 -5.78 -13.40
CA GLY A 247 23.95 -7.00 -13.75
C GLY A 247 23.01 -6.89 -14.95
N ILE A 248 22.92 -5.74 -15.63
CA ILE A 248 22.11 -5.57 -16.85
C ILE A 248 22.86 -6.17 -18.04
N THR A 249 22.43 -7.37 -18.44
CA THR A 249 22.93 -8.10 -19.61
C THR A 249 21.75 -8.58 -20.45
N LYS A 250 22.01 -9.05 -21.67
CA LYS A 250 20.96 -9.63 -22.52
C LYS A 250 20.32 -10.87 -21.89
N GLU A 251 21.08 -11.62 -21.12
CA GLU A 251 20.67 -12.87 -20.46
C GLU A 251 19.92 -12.62 -19.16
N SER A 252 20.04 -11.41 -18.56
CA SER A 252 19.36 -11.07 -17.30
C SER A 252 17.94 -10.53 -17.49
N ILE A 253 17.58 -10.19 -18.73
CA ILE A 253 16.26 -9.64 -19.07
C ILE A 253 15.62 -10.53 -20.12
N HIS A 254 14.36 -10.88 -19.93
CA HIS A 254 13.65 -11.80 -20.81
C HIS A 254 12.38 -11.17 -21.39
N ARG A 255 11.92 -11.70 -22.52
CA ARG A 255 10.56 -11.44 -23.00
C ARG A 255 9.58 -11.82 -21.91
N GLY A 256 8.67 -10.90 -21.60
CA GLY A 256 7.70 -11.08 -20.52
C GLY A 256 8.06 -10.40 -19.21
N ASP A 257 9.30 -9.95 -19.05
CA ASP A 257 9.64 -9.04 -17.96
C ASP A 257 8.97 -7.67 -18.15
N VAL A 258 8.86 -6.93 -17.08
CA VAL A 258 8.30 -5.57 -17.09
C VAL A 258 9.36 -4.60 -16.57
N VAL A 259 9.69 -3.58 -17.35
CA VAL A 259 10.44 -2.42 -16.88
C VAL A 259 9.45 -1.47 -16.20
N LEU A 260 9.70 -1.09 -14.95
CA LEU A 260 8.71 -0.35 -14.18
C LEU A 260 9.36 0.64 -13.18
N ASP A 261 8.51 1.58 -12.73
CA ASP A 261 8.80 2.46 -11.60
C ASP A 261 9.13 1.60 -10.35
N PRO A 262 10.24 1.88 -9.63
CA PRO A 262 10.68 1.08 -8.48
C PRO A 262 9.59 0.82 -7.44
N ASP A 263 8.71 1.78 -7.20
CA ASP A 263 7.62 1.64 -6.22
C ASP A 263 6.57 0.59 -6.60
N LEU A 264 6.53 0.18 -7.88
CA LEU A 264 5.61 -0.85 -8.36
C LEU A 264 6.16 -2.28 -8.21
N HIS A 265 7.44 -2.43 -7.88
CA HIS A 265 8.04 -3.77 -7.81
C HIS A 265 7.42 -4.61 -6.70
N ALA A 266 6.57 -5.52 -7.10
CA ALA A 266 5.83 -6.41 -6.21
C ALA A 266 5.31 -7.62 -6.98
N PRO A 267 6.21 -8.49 -7.46
CA PRO A 267 5.83 -9.63 -8.29
C PRO A 267 4.91 -10.59 -7.53
N ALA A 268 3.97 -11.19 -8.25
CA ALA A 268 2.92 -12.04 -7.70
C ALA A 268 2.94 -13.42 -8.36
N ASP A 269 2.90 -14.47 -7.54
CA ASP A 269 2.78 -15.88 -7.95
C ASP A 269 1.36 -16.43 -7.74
N ARG A 270 0.50 -15.63 -7.14
CA ARG A 270 -0.89 -15.96 -6.84
C ARG A 270 -1.76 -14.74 -7.04
N ILE A 271 -2.80 -14.86 -7.87
CA ILE A 271 -3.62 -13.73 -8.30
C ILE A 271 -5.10 -14.15 -8.30
N ASP A 272 -5.98 -13.39 -7.63
CA ASP A 272 -7.42 -13.52 -7.84
C ASP A 272 -7.81 -12.79 -9.12
N ALA A 273 -8.63 -13.42 -9.94
CA ALA A 273 -8.98 -12.94 -11.27
C ALA A 273 -10.44 -13.22 -11.60
N ARG A 274 -11.04 -12.38 -12.45
CA ARG A 274 -12.30 -12.66 -13.15
C ARG A 274 -11.97 -13.45 -14.41
N LEU A 275 -12.58 -14.61 -14.55
CA LEU A 275 -12.42 -15.50 -15.70
C LEU A 275 -13.75 -15.64 -16.43
N ARG A 276 -13.76 -15.42 -17.75
CA ARG A 276 -14.83 -15.79 -18.67
C ARG A 276 -14.36 -16.97 -19.51
N LEU A 277 -15.05 -18.10 -19.43
CA LEU A 277 -14.82 -19.26 -20.27
C LEU A 277 -15.53 -19.06 -21.62
N LEU A 278 -14.85 -19.34 -22.72
CA LEU A 278 -15.46 -19.20 -24.06
C LEU A 278 -16.65 -20.15 -24.24
N PRO A 279 -17.72 -19.73 -24.94
CA PRO A 279 -18.89 -20.58 -25.19
C PRO A 279 -18.57 -21.83 -25.99
N GLY A 280 -17.56 -21.78 -26.88
CA GLY A 280 -17.11 -22.93 -27.69
C GLY A 280 -16.35 -24.00 -26.95
N GLU A 281 -16.06 -23.83 -25.64
CA GLU A 281 -15.45 -24.89 -24.84
C GLU A 281 -16.42 -26.03 -24.60
N THR A 282 -15.89 -27.27 -24.62
CA THR A 282 -16.71 -28.50 -24.49
C THR A 282 -16.82 -28.98 -23.06
N LYS A 283 -15.90 -28.57 -22.19
CA LYS A 283 -15.81 -29.03 -20.79
C LYS A 283 -15.76 -27.88 -19.81
N PRO A 284 -16.43 -27.98 -18.65
CA PRO A 284 -16.31 -27.00 -17.58
C PRO A 284 -14.91 -27.03 -16.97
N ILE A 285 -14.45 -25.90 -16.47
CA ILE A 285 -13.22 -25.80 -15.69
C ILE A 285 -13.46 -26.39 -14.31
N LYS A 286 -12.63 -27.37 -13.93
CA LYS A 286 -12.59 -28.00 -12.61
C LYS A 286 -11.43 -27.45 -11.79
N GLN A 287 -11.44 -27.78 -10.51
CA GLN A 287 -10.42 -27.39 -9.54
C GLN A 287 -9.02 -27.89 -9.96
N TRP A 288 -8.00 -27.04 -9.86
CA TRP A 288 -6.59 -27.31 -10.17
C TRP A 288 -6.29 -27.60 -11.64
N LEU A 289 -7.16 -27.15 -12.56
CA LEU A 289 -6.91 -27.33 -14.00
C LEU A 289 -5.61 -26.62 -14.40
N PRO A 290 -4.64 -27.33 -15.00
CA PRO A 290 -3.44 -26.72 -15.55
C PRO A 290 -3.76 -25.98 -16.87
N VAL A 291 -3.20 -24.78 -17.03
CA VAL A 291 -3.39 -23.92 -18.20
C VAL A 291 -2.10 -23.16 -18.52
N ARG A 292 -2.00 -22.62 -19.73
CA ARG A 292 -1.05 -21.58 -20.11
C ARG A 292 -1.71 -20.22 -19.95
N LEU A 293 -1.13 -19.39 -19.12
CA LEU A 293 -1.54 -18.00 -18.91
C LEU A 293 -0.70 -17.08 -19.80
N HIS A 294 -1.36 -16.22 -20.55
CA HIS A 294 -0.76 -15.16 -21.32
C HIS A 294 -1.18 -13.82 -20.73
N HIS A 295 -0.20 -13.01 -20.31
CA HIS A 295 -0.37 -11.68 -19.76
C HIS A 295 0.73 -10.76 -20.30
N ALA A 296 0.35 -9.66 -20.92
CA ALA A 296 1.28 -8.80 -21.63
C ALA A 296 2.14 -9.63 -22.60
N SER A 297 3.46 -9.56 -22.50
CA SER A 297 4.37 -10.38 -23.31
C SER A 297 4.80 -11.69 -22.61
N THR A 298 4.27 -11.96 -21.41
CA THR A 298 4.57 -13.14 -20.61
C THR A 298 3.70 -14.33 -21.02
N GLU A 299 4.32 -15.49 -21.15
CA GLU A 299 3.67 -16.80 -21.16
C GLU A 299 4.17 -17.61 -19.96
N ILE A 300 3.23 -18.21 -19.19
CA ILE A 300 3.58 -18.96 -17.99
C ILE A 300 2.55 -20.06 -17.69
N GLY A 301 3.02 -21.18 -17.16
CA GLY A 301 2.15 -22.21 -16.62
C GLY A 301 1.42 -21.72 -15.36
N ALA A 302 0.13 -22.08 -15.27
CA ALA A 302 -0.71 -21.74 -14.15
C ALA A 302 -1.69 -22.85 -13.81
N ARG A 303 -2.20 -22.85 -12.59
CA ARG A 303 -3.31 -23.71 -12.16
C ARG A 303 -4.49 -22.86 -11.73
N ILE A 304 -5.68 -23.23 -12.19
CA ILE A 304 -6.92 -22.53 -11.82
C ILE A 304 -7.48 -23.15 -10.55
N VAL A 305 -7.69 -22.31 -9.53
CA VAL A 305 -8.36 -22.66 -8.29
C VAL A 305 -9.70 -21.94 -8.25
N LEU A 306 -10.78 -22.70 -8.19
CA LEU A 306 -12.13 -22.14 -8.11
C LEU A 306 -12.35 -21.49 -6.75
N LEU A 307 -12.98 -20.33 -6.74
CA LEU A 307 -13.34 -19.57 -5.52
C LEU A 307 -14.83 -19.71 -5.17
N GLY A 308 -15.59 -20.37 -6.04
CA GLY A 308 -16.96 -20.83 -5.81
C GLY A 308 -17.00 -22.35 -5.70
N ASP A 309 -18.18 -22.87 -5.41
CA ASP A 309 -18.40 -24.30 -5.17
C ASP A 309 -18.63 -25.08 -6.47
N GLU A 310 -19.01 -24.40 -7.55
CA GLU A 310 -19.35 -25.04 -8.83
C GLU A 310 -18.24 -24.91 -9.88
N PRO A 311 -18.11 -25.89 -10.79
CA PRO A 311 -17.27 -25.78 -11.98
C PRO A 311 -17.71 -24.62 -12.87
N VAL A 312 -16.75 -23.93 -13.53
CA VAL A 312 -17.07 -22.85 -14.47
C VAL A 312 -17.51 -23.45 -15.80
N ARG A 313 -18.78 -23.26 -16.15
CA ARG A 313 -19.37 -23.79 -17.39
C ARG A 313 -18.96 -22.96 -18.62
N PRO A 314 -18.98 -23.54 -19.83
CA PRO A 314 -18.79 -22.79 -21.07
C PRO A 314 -19.72 -21.57 -21.14
N GLY A 315 -19.20 -20.42 -21.56
CA GLY A 315 -19.89 -19.14 -21.63
C GLY A 315 -20.03 -18.42 -20.27
N ALA A 316 -19.77 -19.09 -19.15
CA ALA A 316 -19.92 -18.50 -17.81
C ALA A 316 -18.70 -17.65 -17.41
N THR A 317 -18.98 -16.71 -16.48
CA THR A 317 -17.95 -15.88 -15.84
C THR A 317 -17.91 -16.21 -14.34
N ALA A 318 -16.71 -16.38 -13.80
CA ALA A 318 -16.50 -16.68 -12.38
C ALA A 318 -15.23 -16.03 -11.84
N ASP A 319 -15.16 -15.87 -10.52
CA ASP A 319 -13.92 -15.50 -9.84
C ASP A 319 -13.09 -16.76 -9.59
N VAL A 320 -11.82 -16.69 -9.93
CA VAL A 320 -10.85 -17.76 -9.76
C VAL A 320 -9.57 -17.24 -9.12
N GLN A 321 -8.79 -18.13 -8.53
CA GLN A 321 -7.42 -17.81 -8.14
C GLN A 321 -6.46 -18.54 -9.06
N LEU A 322 -5.57 -17.79 -9.70
CA LEU A 322 -4.50 -18.29 -10.55
C LEU A 322 -3.26 -18.52 -9.68
N VAL A 323 -2.74 -19.75 -9.70
CA VAL A 323 -1.48 -20.12 -9.03
C VAL A 323 -0.44 -20.33 -10.11
N LEU A 324 0.54 -19.45 -10.17
CA LEU A 324 1.54 -19.38 -11.23
C LEU A 324 2.78 -20.20 -10.89
N GLU A 325 3.47 -20.72 -11.90
CA GLU A 325 4.73 -21.46 -11.74
C GLU A 325 5.89 -20.58 -11.24
N ARG A 326 5.86 -19.29 -11.59
CA ARG A 326 6.82 -18.25 -11.14
C ARG A 326 6.11 -16.93 -10.97
N PRO A 327 6.66 -16.00 -10.17
CA PRO A 327 6.07 -14.67 -10.05
C PRO A 327 6.11 -13.88 -11.36
N ILE A 328 5.09 -13.03 -11.56
CA ILE A 328 5.03 -12.06 -12.67
C ILE A 328 4.82 -10.66 -12.15
N ALA A 329 5.21 -9.65 -12.94
CA ALA A 329 4.84 -8.28 -12.71
C ALA A 329 3.50 -7.98 -13.39
N ALA A 330 2.51 -7.56 -12.61
CA ALA A 330 1.16 -7.28 -13.10
C ALA A 330 0.56 -6.08 -12.36
N ALA A 331 -0.52 -5.52 -12.90
CA ALA A 331 -1.35 -4.52 -12.22
C ALA A 331 -2.85 -4.88 -12.37
N ILE A 332 -3.69 -4.23 -11.57
CA ILE A 332 -5.15 -4.33 -11.65
C ILE A 332 -5.66 -3.14 -12.50
N PRO A 333 -6.52 -3.36 -13.48
CA PRO A 333 -7.12 -4.61 -13.94
C PRO A 333 -6.49 -5.14 -15.26
N ASP A 334 -5.19 -5.51 -15.24
CA ASP A 334 -4.56 -6.06 -16.44
C ASP A 334 -5.36 -7.25 -16.99
N ARG A 335 -5.45 -7.33 -18.31
CA ARG A 335 -6.13 -8.41 -19.03
C ARG A 335 -5.20 -9.61 -19.21
N TYR A 336 -5.79 -10.79 -19.28
CA TYR A 336 -5.09 -12.02 -19.54
C TYR A 336 -5.93 -12.97 -20.41
N VAL A 337 -5.26 -13.89 -21.08
CA VAL A 337 -5.85 -14.99 -21.84
C VAL A 337 -5.32 -16.31 -21.29
N ILE A 338 -6.17 -17.33 -21.22
CA ILE A 338 -5.75 -18.70 -20.89
C ILE A 338 -5.92 -19.60 -22.10
N ARG A 339 -4.91 -20.43 -22.31
CA ARG A 339 -4.92 -21.53 -23.28
C ARG A 339 -4.81 -22.86 -22.56
N ASP A 340 -5.18 -23.94 -23.24
CA ASP A 340 -4.98 -25.28 -22.70
C ASP A 340 -3.49 -25.57 -22.44
N ALA A 341 -3.18 -26.56 -21.63
CA ALA A 341 -1.80 -26.87 -21.22
C ALA A 341 -0.84 -27.14 -22.39
N SER A 342 -1.37 -27.63 -23.51
CA SER A 342 -0.63 -27.84 -24.76
C SER A 342 -0.53 -26.60 -25.65
N ALA A 343 -1.12 -25.50 -25.24
CA ALA A 343 -1.18 -24.22 -25.98
C ALA A 343 -1.78 -24.36 -27.41
N GLN A 344 -2.70 -25.27 -27.61
CA GLN A 344 -3.32 -25.50 -28.92
C GLN A 344 -4.59 -24.70 -29.15
N ARG A 345 -5.35 -24.36 -28.07
CA ARG A 345 -6.59 -23.60 -28.20
C ARG A 345 -6.76 -22.59 -27.07
N THR A 346 -7.40 -21.49 -27.41
CA THR A 346 -7.80 -20.47 -26.45
C THR A 346 -9.05 -20.92 -25.71
N MET A 347 -8.98 -20.99 -24.37
CA MET A 347 -10.09 -21.44 -23.53
C MET A 347 -10.93 -20.29 -22.99
N GLY A 348 -10.29 -19.18 -22.66
CA GLY A 348 -10.95 -18.04 -22.02
C GLY A 348 -9.96 -16.97 -21.60
N GLY A 349 -10.42 -16.04 -20.78
CA GLY A 349 -9.60 -14.96 -20.29
C GLY A 349 -10.39 -14.02 -19.39
N GLY A 350 -9.80 -12.89 -19.05
CA GLY A 350 -10.45 -11.92 -18.20
C GLY A 350 -9.48 -10.86 -17.68
N TYR A 351 -9.60 -10.49 -16.38
CA TYR A 351 -8.75 -9.47 -15.79
C TYR A 351 -8.42 -9.80 -14.34
N PHE A 352 -7.29 -9.27 -13.87
CA PHE A 352 -6.83 -9.44 -12.50
C PHE A 352 -7.63 -8.58 -11.53
N ILE A 353 -7.93 -9.12 -10.35
CA ILE A 353 -8.71 -8.46 -9.29
C ILE A 353 -7.83 -8.15 -8.09
N ASP A 354 -7.00 -9.12 -7.65
CA ASP A 354 -6.13 -8.96 -6.49
C ASP A 354 -4.82 -9.69 -6.74
N LEU A 355 -3.72 -8.95 -6.60
CA LEU A 355 -2.36 -9.47 -6.82
C LEU A 355 -1.74 -10.10 -5.57
N ARG A 356 -2.42 -9.99 -4.41
CA ARG A 356 -1.95 -10.52 -3.11
C ARG A 356 -3.07 -11.18 -2.33
N PRO A 357 -3.79 -12.12 -2.94
CA PRO A 357 -4.90 -12.78 -2.28
C PRO A 357 -4.41 -13.70 -1.16
N PRO A 358 -5.22 -13.92 -0.11
CA PRO A 358 -4.88 -14.83 0.97
C PRO A 358 -4.78 -16.28 0.48
N LYS A 359 -3.82 -17.03 1.04
CA LYS A 359 -3.64 -18.45 0.75
C LYS A 359 -4.74 -19.35 1.33
N ARG A 360 -5.43 -18.89 2.38
CA ARG A 360 -6.49 -19.60 3.10
C ARG A 360 -7.74 -18.73 3.21
N ARG A 361 -8.89 -19.33 3.58
CA ARG A 361 -10.19 -18.64 3.74
C ARG A 361 -10.63 -17.85 2.50
N ARG A 362 -10.38 -18.37 1.31
CA ARG A 362 -10.60 -17.70 0.03
C ARG A 362 -12.08 -17.48 -0.33
N GLY A 363 -12.98 -18.36 0.20
CA GLY A 363 -14.41 -18.38 -0.13
C GLY A 363 -15.32 -17.73 0.92
N THR A 364 -14.79 -17.03 1.95
CA THR A 364 -15.64 -16.38 2.97
C THR A 364 -16.49 -15.26 2.38
N ALA A 365 -17.58 -14.90 3.07
CA ALA A 365 -18.46 -13.80 2.66
C ALA A 365 -17.69 -12.48 2.58
N GLU A 366 -16.84 -12.20 3.57
CA GLU A 366 -15.99 -11.01 3.61
C GLU A 366 -15.06 -10.98 2.39
N ARG A 367 -14.43 -12.11 2.07
CA ARG A 367 -13.52 -12.17 0.91
C ARG A 367 -14.26 -11.98 -0.40
N ARG A 368 -15.48 -12.50 -0.54
CA ARG A 368 -16.33 -12.24 -1.72
C ARG A 368 -16.65 -10.75 -1.86
N ALA A 369 -16.99 -10.07 -0.76
CA ALA A 369 -17.25 -8.62 -0.77
C ALA A 369 -16.00 -7.81 -1.16
N GLN A 370 -14.83 -8.17 -0.63
CA GLN A 370 -13.55 -7.56 -0.98
C GLN A 370 -13.24 -7.71 -2.48
N ARG A 371 -13.36 -8.94 -3.04
CA ARG A 371 -13.17 -9.15 -4.48
C ARG A 371 -14.15 -8.36 -5.32
N ALA A 372 -15.42 -8.29 -4.93
CA ALA A 372 -16.42 -7.51 -5.62
C ALA A 372 -16.07 -6.00 -5.66
N ALA A 373 -15.49 -5.47 -4.58
CA ALA A 373 -14.99 -4.10 -4.52
C ALA A 373 -13.74 -3.92 -5.42
N LEU A 374 -12.76 -4.81 -5.31
CA LEU A 374 -11.50 -4.77 -6.06
C LEU A 374 -11.70 -4.98 -7.58
N ALA A 375 -12.78 -5.69 -8.00
CA ALA A 375 -13.10 -5.93 -9.40
C ALA A 375 -13.61 -4.67 -10.15
N LEU A 376 -13.90 -3.58 -9.45
CA LEU A 376 -14.33 -2.33 -10.06
C LEU A 376 -13.14 -1.64 -10.76
N PHE A 377 -13.40 -1.13 -11.98
CA PHE A 377 -12.35 -0.50 -12.78
C PHE A 377 -11.97 0.88 -12.24
N ASP A 378 -12.94 1.70 -11.83
CA ASP A 378 -12.69 3.01 -11.25
C ASP A 378 -12.05 2.88 -9.86
N PRO A 379 -10.81 3.40 -9.65
CA PRO A 379 -10.08 3.24 -8.39
C PRO A 379 -10.77 3.87 -7.19
N LEU A 380 -11.40 5.04 -7.37
CA LEU A 380 -12.09 5.75 -6.30
C LEU A 380 -13.27 4.94 -5.77
N THR A 381 -14.13 4.48 -6.67
CA THR A 381 -15.30 3.65 -6.34
C THR A 381 -14.86 2.30 -5.74
N ALA A 382 -13.79 1.70 -6.27
CA ALA A 382 -13.23 0.45 -5.77
C ALA A 382 -12.75 0.61 -4.33
N PHE A 383 -11.96 1.65 -4.02
CA PHE A 383 -11.45 1.88 -2.69
C PHE A 383 -12.55 2.24 -1.69
N LYS A 384 -13.51 3.08 -2.08
CA LYS A 384 -14.68 3.41 -1.27
C LYS A 384 -15.47 2.15 -0.86
N LYS A 385 -15.72 1.24 -1.81
CA LYS A 385 -16.40 -0.04 -1.50
C LYS A 385 -15.55 -0.97 -0.67
N LEU A 386 -14.24 -0.98 -0.88
CA LEU A 386 -13.30 -1.79 -0.10
C LEU A 386 -13.28 -1.38 1.37
N LEU A 387 -13.28 -0.06 1.66
CA LEU A 387 -13.37 0.48 3.03
C LEU A 387 -14.63 0.05 3.79
N ALA A 388 -15.72 -0.25 3.09
CA ALA A 388 -16.94 -0.79 3.68
C ALA A 388 -16.88 -2.29 4.00
N THR A 389 -15.75 -2.97 3.70
CA THR A 389 -15.53 -4.39 4.00
C THR A 389 -14.60 -4.58 5.19
N SER A 390 -14.82 -5.63 5.98
CA SER A 390 -13.87 -6.00 7.06
C SER A 390 -12.43 -6.15 6.49
N PRO A 391 -11.39 -5.65 7.16
CA PRO A 391 -11.36 -5.10 8.53
C PRO A 391 -11.71 -3.60 8.65
N PHE A 392 -12.30 -2.98 7.64
CA PHE A 392 -12.71 -1.57 7.58
C PHE A 392 -11.54 -0.57 7.63
N ALA A 393 -10.34 -1.07 7.38
CA ALA A 393 -9.10 -0.31 7.30
C ALA A 393 -8.20 -0.99 6.26
N TRP A 394 -7.69 -0.23 5.28
CA TRP A 394 -6.97 -0.78 4.13
C TRP A 394 -5.72 0.01 3.81
N ASP A 395 -4.67 -0.68 3.44
CA ASP A 395 -3.41 -0.04 3.02
C ASP A 395 -3.58 0.64 1.65
N LEU A 396 -3.68 1.97 1.66
CA LEU A 396 -3.82 2.80 0.46
C LEU A 396 -2.57 2.72 -0.43
N ALA A 397 -1.37 2.58 0.13
CA ALA A 397 -0.15 2.45 -0.65
C ALA A 397 -0.10 1.10 -1.40
N ALA A 398 -0.49 0.01 -0.74
CA ALA A 398 -0.59 -1.30 -1.38
C ALA A 398 -1.68 -1.34 -2.46
N PHE A 399 -2.83 -0.68 -2.22
CA PHE A 399 -3.90 -0.54 -3.21
C PHE A 399 -3.43 0.26 -4.45
N ALA A 400 -2.78 1.41 -4.23
CA ALA A 400 -2.25 2.26 -5.30
C ALA A 400 -1.18 1.52 -6.11
N ARG A 401 -0.26 0.83 -5.46
CA ARG A 401 0.76 -0.01 -6.11
C ARG A 401 0.13 -1.09 -6.97
N GLY A 402 -0.86 -1.82 -6.44
CA GLY A 402 -1.56 -2.87 -7.17
C GLY A 402 -2.26 -2.39 -8.44
N ARG A 403 -2.60 -1.09 -8.52
CA ARG A 403 -3.27 -0.46 -9.68
C ARG A 403 -2.36 0.45 -10.49
N ALA A 404 -1.07 0.47 -10.20
CA ALA A 404 -0.09 1.36 -10.83
C ALA A 404 -0.49 2.85 -10.77
N LEU A 405 -1.18 3.28 -9.71
CA LEU A 405 -1.56 4.68 -9.50
C LEU A 405 -0.34 5.50 -9.12
N SER A 406 -0.28 6.72 -9.62
CA SER A 406 0.70 7.73 -9.17
C SER A 406 0.38 8.22 -7.75
N ALA A 407 1.35 8.89 -7.12
CA ALA A 407 1.15 9.53 -5.83
C ALA A 407 0.00 10.56 -5.87
N THR A 408 -0.12 11.29 -6.99
CA THR A 408 -1.19 12.28 -7.22
C THR A 408 -2.57 11.61 -7.28
N GLU A 409 -2.69 10.47 -7.98
CA GLU A 409 -3.95 9.73 -8.05
C GLU A 409 -4.33 9.13 -6.70
N ALA A 410 -3.35 8.57 -5.95
CA ALA A 410 -3.59 8.09 -4.59
C ALA A 410 -4.03 9.22 -3.65
N LYS A 411 -3.42 10.41 -3.76
CA LYS A 411 -3.82 11.59 -2.98
C LYS A 411 -5.22 12.07 -3.33
N ARG A 412 -5.61 12.04 -4.60
CA ARG A 412 -6.99 12.37 -5.02
C ARG A 412 -8.03 11.43 -4.39
N ILE A 413 -7.72 10.13 -4.25
CA ILE A 413 -8.60 9.17 -3.55
C ILE A 413 -8.70 9.53 -2.07
N GLU A 414 -7.57 9.84 -1.43
CA GLU A 414 -7.52 10.26 -0.02
C GLU A 414 -8.38 11.49 0.22
N ASP A 415 -8.21 12.55 -0.60
CA ASP A 415 -8.93 13.81 -0.47
C ASP A 415 -10.43 13.66 -0.81
N ALA A 416 -10.77 12.94 -1.89
CA ALA A 416 -12.15 12.75 -2.31
C ALA A 416 -13.00 11.93 -1.32
N LEU A 417 -12.37 11.09 -0.51
CA LEU A 417 -13.03 10.27 0.52
C LEU A 417 -12.79 10.79 1.94
N ASP A 418 -12.11 11.91 2.10
CA ASP A 418 -11.74 12.52 3.40
C ASP A 418 -11.12 11.49 4.36
N LEU A 419 -10.17 10.71 3.86
CA LEU A 419 -9.64 9.56 4.58
C LEU A 419 -8.79 9.94 5.78
N VAL A 420 -8.97 9.21 6.86
CA VAL A 420 -8.04 9.22 7.99
C VAL A 420 -6.94 8.20 7.73
N VAL A 421 -5.73 8.71 7.46
CA VAL A 421 -4.57 7.85 7.18
C VAL A 421 -3.69 7.74 8.43
N LEU A 422 -3.38 6.48 8.79
CA LEU A 422 -2.42 6.12 9.82
C LEU A 422 -1.13 5.71 9.13
N GLU A 423 -0.11 6.56 9.21
CA GLU A 423 1.16 6.33 8.55
C GLU A 423 2.14 5.59 9.46
N THR A 424 2.76 4.56 8.90
CA THR A 424 3.89 3.85 9.48
C THR A 424 5.06 3.84 8.50
N ARG A 425 6.18 3.22 8.84
CA ARG A 425 7.29 3.05 7.90
C ARG A 425 6.96 2.13 6.73
N GLU A 426 6.02 1.21 6.91
CA GLU A 426 5.75 0.12 5.96
C GLU A 426 4.38 0.21 5.32
N SER A 427 3.43 0.96 5.91
CA SER A 427 2.04 1.02 5.47
C SER A 427 1.43 2.41 5.62
N ARG A 428 0.40 2.66 4.80
CA ARG A 428 -0.49 3.83 4.89
C ARG A 428 -1.92 3.32 5.07
N LEU A 429 -2.27 2.94 6.30
CA LEU A 429 -3.57 2.38 6.61
C LEU A 429 -4.64 3.47 6.61
N ALA A 430 -5.58 3.38 5.68
CA ALA A 430 -6.66 4.34 5.51
C ALA A 430 -7.98 3.82 6.08
N LEU A 431 -8.70 4.69 6.75
CA LEU A 431 -10.04 4.47 7.29
C LEU A 431 -10.99 5.55 6.76
N ALA A 432 -12.25 5.18 6.59
CA ALA A 432 -13.31 6.16 6.35
C ALA A 432 -13.55 7.01 7.62
N PRO A 433 -13.99 8.29 7.49
CA PRO A 433 -14.18 9.18 8.63
C PRO A 433 -15.14 8.64 9.70
N ASP A 434 -16.25 8.07 9.28
CA ASP A 434 -17.24 7.44 10.18
C ASP A 434 -16.65 6.26 10.96
N ARG A 435 -15.84 5.43 10.28
CA ARG A 435 -15.14 4.33 10.95
C ARG A 435 -14.10 4.83 11.95
N TRP A 436 -13.38 5.91 11.62
CA TRP A 436 -12.47 6.53 12.55
C TRP A 436 -13.17 7.04 13.81
N GLN A 437 -14.35 7.66 13.67
CA GLN A 437 -15.15 8.11 14.82
C GLN A 437 -15.57 6.94 15.72
N LEU A 438 -15.91 5.79 15.13
CA LEU A 438 -16.21 4.57 15.91
C LEU A 438 -14.98 4.07 16.66
N VAL A 439 -13.81 4.06 16.05
CA VAL A 439 -12.53 3.69 16.71
C VAL A 439 -12.22 4.65 17.86
N LEU A 440 -12.41 5.96 17.66
CA LEU A 440 -12.23 6.97 18.70
C LEU A 440 -13.17 6.72 19.89
N ALA A 441 -14.46 6.51 19.64
CA ALA A 441 -15.44 6.29 20.67
C ALA A 441 -15.15 5.01 21.46
N GLU A 442 -14.90 3.91 20.78
CA GLU A 442 -14.59 2.61 21.38
C GLU A 442 -13.32 2.69 22.24
N LEU A 443 -12.26 3.31 21.75
CA LEU A 443 -11.01 3.47 22.48
C LEU A 443 -11.20 4.34 23.72
N THR A 444 -11.88 5.47 23.57
CA THR A 444 -12.16 6.39 24.68
C THR A 444 -12.96 5.69 25.78
N GLU A 445 -13.97 4.90 25.42
CA GLU A 445 -14.78 4.15 26.38
C GLU A 445 -13.96 3.05 27.08
N HIS A 446 -13.11 2.31 26.36
CA HIS A 446 -12.24 1.31 26.99
C HIS A 446 -11.29 1.94 28.01
N VAL A 447 -10.72 3.11 27.68
CA VAL A 447 -9.83 3.84 28.60
C VAL A 447 -10.64 4.38 29.80
N ALA A 448 -11.85 4.93 29.56
CA ALA A 448 -12.73 5.45 30.61
C ALA A 448 -13.19 4.34 31.57
N ALA A 449 -13.62 3.19 31.03
CA ALA A 449 -13.99 2.02 31.84
C ALA A 449 -12.81 1.55 32.71
N TYR A 450 -11.62 1.47 32.08
CA TYR A 450 -10.41 1.08 32.83
C TYR A 450 -10.10 2.03 33.98
N HIS A 451 -10.27 3.35 33.80
CA HIS A 451 -10.07 4.35 34.87
C HIS A 451 -11.12 4.25 35.98
N ARG A 452 -12.38 3.94 35.66
CA ARG A 452 -13.42 3.70 36.66
C ARG A 452 -13.08 2.50 37.56
N ASP A 453 -12.58 1.42 36.92
CA ASP A 453 -12.22 0.19 37.64
C ASP A 453 -10.86 0.28 38.37
N ASN A 454 -9.99 1.17 37.93
CA ASN A 454 -8.62 1.31 38.46
C ASN A 454 -8.23 2.80 38.63
N PRO A 455 -8.88 3.53 39.55
CA PRO A 455 -8.69 4.97 39.72
C PRO A 455 -7.29 5.32 40.25
N ASP A 456 -6.62 4.35 40.86
CA ASP A 456 -5.28 4.45 41.45
C ASP A 456 -4.15 4.17 40.44
N LEU A 457 -4.47 3.78 39.21
CA LEU A 457 -3.49 3.50 38.18
C LEU A 457 -3.33 4.67 37.20
N GLN A 458 -2.11 4.85 36.71
CA GLN A 458 -1.72 5.93 35.81
C GLN A 458 -2.44 5.87 34.45
N GLY A 459 -2.84 4.68 34.02
CA GLY A 459 -3.50 4.43 32.75
C GLY A 459 -3.49 2.95 32.38
N ILE A 460 -4.05 2.63 31.22
CA ILE A 460 -4.05 1.29 30.65
C ILE A 460 -2.81 1.07 29.77
N GLY A 461 -2.18 -0.11 29.85
CA GLY A 461 -1.06 -0.48 28.99
C GLY A 461 -1.47 -0.55 27.51
N ARG A 462 -0.64 0.00 26.61
CA ARG A 462 -0.93 0.12 25.15
C ARG A 462 -1.30 -1.23 24.53
N GLU A 463 -0.56 -2.30 24.83
CA GLU A 463 -0.83 -3.62 24.25
C GLU A 463 -2.12 -4.24 24.78
N LYS A 464 -2.41 -4.07 26.09
CA LYS A 464 -3.68 -4.50 26.67
C LYS A 464 -4.84 -3.80 25.99
N LEU A 465 -4.74 -2.48 25.77
CA LEU A 465 -5.75 -1.69 25.09
C LEU A 465 -5.93 -2.16 23.63
N ARG A 466 -4.84 -2.42 22.89
CA ARG A 466 -4.89 -2.91 21.51
C ARG A 466 -5.67 -4.21 21.37
N LEU A 467 -5.47 -5.14 22.29
CA LEU A 467 -6.12 -6.46 22.27
C LEU A 467 -7.60 -6.44 22.66
N MET A 468 -8.12 -5.31 23.15
CA MET A 468 -9.55 -5.14 23.43
C MET A 468 -10.37 -4.88 22.15
N PHE A 469 -9.75 -4.44 21.06
CA PHE A 469 -10.41 -4.22 19.77
C PHE A 469 -10.69 -5.54 19.03
N GLN A 470 -11.79 -5.56 18.26
CA GLN A 470 -12.19 -6.71 17.46
C GLN A 470 -12.53 -6.28 16.00
N PRO A 471 -11.72 -6.64 15.00
CA PRO A 471 -10.38 -7.25 15.09
C PRO A 471 -9.33 -6.25 15.57
N PRO A 472 -8.26 -6.69 16.26
CA PRO A 472 -7.22 -5.79 16.73
C PRO A 472 -6.42 -5.23 15.54
N LEU A 473 -6.14 -3.93 15.58
CA LEU A 473 -5.21 -3.32 14.63
C LEU A 473 -3.80 -3.90 14.81
N PRO A 474 -3.00 -3.99 13.75
CA PRO A 474 -1.58 -4.31 13.87
C PRO A 474 -0.88 -3.32 14.81
N ALA A 475 0.21 -3.73 15.45
CA ALA A 475 0.82 -2.95 16.54
C ALA A 475 1.34 -1.57 16.09
N ALA A 476 1.92 -1.48 14.90
CA ALA A 476 2.46 -0.21 14.38
C ALA A 476 1.33 0.78 14.05
N GLU A 477 0.27 0.32 13.40
CA GLU A 477 -0.90 1.13 13.04
C GLU A 477 -1.70 1.54 14.27
N PHE A 478 -1.79 0.69 15.30
CA PHE A 478 -2.38 1.05 16.58
C PHE A 478 -1.58 2.14 17.28
N ALA A 479 -0.24 2.06 17.26
CA ALA A 479 0.60 3.12 17.80
C ALA A 479 0.40 4.45 17.06
N ALA A 480 0.29 4.42 15.73
CA ALA A 480 -0.02 5.61 14.92
C ALA A 480 -1.41 6.18 15.24
N ALA A 481 -2.41 5.32 15.45
CA ALA A 481 -3.75 5.73 15.86
C ALA A 481 -3.72 6.44 17.22
N LEU A 482 -3.01 5.88 18.21
CA LEU A 482 -2.84 6.50 19.52
C LEU A 482 -2.13 7.86 19.45
N GLN A 483 -1.09 7.98 18.62
CA GLN A 483 -0.39 9.27 18.41
C GLN A 483 -1.32 10.31 17.79
N LYS A 484 -2.12 9.93 16.79
CA LYS A 484 -3.11 10.81 16.17
C LYS A 484 -4.16 11.25 17.18
N MET A 485 -4.67 10.34 18.01
CA MET A 485 -5.63 10.67 19.08
C MET A 485 -5.01 11.60 20.14
N ALA A 486 -3.75 11.40 20.48
CA ALA A 486 -3.04 12.26 21.42
C ALA A 486 -2.84 13.67 20.85
N SER A 487 -2.50 13.80 19.56
CA SER A 487 -2.39 15.10 18.89
C SER A 487 -3.73 15.86 18.81
N MET A 488 -4.85 15.12 18.77
CA MET A 488 -6.21 15.69 18.83
C MET A 488 -6.70 15.96 20.26
N GLY A 489 -5.91 15.60 21.30
CA GLY A 489 -6.26 15.82 22.69
C GLY A 489 -7.24 14.81 23.30
N HIS A 490 -7.56 13.71 22.61
CA HIS A 490 -8.47 12.68 23.12
C HIS A 490 -7.84 11.79 24.19
N VAL A 491 -6.53 11.57 24.11
CA VAL A 491 -5.77 10.76 25.08
C VAL A 491 -4.43 11.41 25.39
N VAL A 492 -3.82 11.00 26.49
CA VAL A 492 -2.44 11.33 26.86
C VAL A 492 -1.63 10.03 26.86
N LEU A 493 -0.47 10.07 26.18
CA LEU A 493 0.47 8.96 26.15
C LEU A 493 1.56 9.20 27.20
N ASP A 494 1.62 8.35 28.21
CA ASP A 494 2.59 8.44 29.31
C ASP A 494 3.42 7.15 29.36
N GLY A 495 4.58 7.17 28.74
CA GLY A 495 5.43 5.98 28.54
C GLY A 495 4.68 4.85 27.83
N SER A 496 4.52 3.73 28.51
CA SER A 496 3.77 2.55 28.01
C SER A 496 2.26 2.61 28.27
N PHE A 497 1.77 3.66 28.93
CA PHE A 497 0.37 3.79 29.33
C PHE A 497 -0.38 4.81 28.49
N VAL A 498 -1.69 4.61 28.40
CA VAL A 498 -2.66 5.50 27.77
C VAL A 498 -3.67 5.93 28.83
N ARG A 499 -3.93 7.23 28.92
CA ARG A 499 -4.94 7.78 29.83
C ARG A 499 -5.78 8.88 29.17
N LEU A 500 -6.97 9.13 29.71
CA LEU A 500 -7.74 10.31 29.34
C LEU A 500 -7.10 11.58 29.91
N PRO A 501 -7.22 12.74 29.23
CA PRO A 501 -6.70 14.01 29.74
C PRO A 501 -7.25 14.38 31.12
N THR A 502 -8.51 14.01 31.39
CA THR A 502 -9.23 14.29 32.63
C THR A 502 -8.88 13.33 33.77
N HIS A 503 -8.14 12.24 33.47
CA HIS A 503 -7.79 11.27 34.49
C HIS A 503 -6.63 11.76 35.34
N ALA A 504 -6.86 11.88 36.62
CA ALA A 504 -5.85 12.04 37.66
C ALA A 504 -5.88 10.83 38.58
N VAL A 505 -4.69 10.32 38.92
CA VAL A 505 -4.55 9.23 39.89
C VAL A 505 -5.15 9.70 41.21
N ARG A 506 -6.10 8.94 41.73
CA ARG A 506 -6.76 9.21 43.02
C ARG A 506 -6.69 7.98 43.90
N LEU A 507 -6.70 8.18 45.18
CA LEU A 507 -6.85 7.07 46.11
C LEU A 507 -8.26 6.49 45.97
N SER A 508 -8.40 5.20 46.13
CA SER A 508 -9.72 4.60 46.37
C SER A 508 -10.24 5.08 47.75
N PRO A 509 -11.56 5.07 47.98
CA PRO A 509 -12.10 5.46 49.29
C PRO A 509 -11.44 4.69 50.45
N ARG A 510 -11.16 3.42 50.27
CA ARG A 510 -10.44 2.60 51.22
C ARG A 510 -9.00 3.04 51.43
N ASP A 511 -8.32 3.43 50.34
CA ASP A 511 -6.94 3.93 50.45
C ASP A 511 -6.90 5.32 51.03
N GLU A 512 -7.92 6.16 50.84
CA GLU A 512 -8.08 7.46 51.50
C GLU A 512 -8.18 7.30 53.01
N GLU A 513 -9.02 6.36 53.48
CA GLU A 513 -9.12 6.02 54.92
C GLU A 513 -7.78 5.53 55.45
N SER A 514 -7.15 4.61 54.74
CA SER A 514 -5.81 4.09 55.15
C SER A 514 -4.76 5.20 55.14
N TRP A 515 -4.78 6.12 54.16
CA TRP A 515 -3.84 7.24 54.09
C TRP A 515 -4.06 8.23 55.22
N ALA A 516 -5.29 8.50 55.62
CA ALA A 516 -5.61 9.35 56.77
C ALA A 516 -5.02 8.82 58.06
N THR A 517 -4.83 7.50 58.22
CA THR A 517 -4.17 6.88 59.40
C THR A 517 -2.66 6.81 59.23
N VAL A 518 -2.12 6.66 58.04
CA VAL A 518 -0.69 6.53 57.75
C VAL A 518 0.03 7.87 57.73
N GLN A 519 -0.55 8.89 57.09
CA GLN A 519 0.06 10.21 56.90
C GLN A 519 0.55 10.85 58.24
N PRO A 520 -0.24 10.83 59.31
CA PRO A 520 0.19 11.40 60.58
C PRO A 520 1.44 10.72 61.17
N LEU A 521 1.63 9.42 60.92
CA LEU A 521 2.81 8.67 61.37
C LEU A 521 4.10 9.09 60.68
N LEU A 522 3.95 9.65 59.46
CA LEU A 522 5.10 10.18 58.66
C LEU A 522 5.36 11.67 58.94
N ALA A 523 4.45 12.34 59.63
CA ALA A 523 4.46 13.78 59.90
C ALA A 523 4.94 14.09 61.32
N GLY A 524 4.87 15.38 61.73
CA GLY A 524 5.10 15.83 63.09
C GLY A 524 6.56 15.82 63.52
N GLY A 525 6.80 15.60 64.83
CA GLY A 525 8.15 15.65 65.42
C GLY A 525 9.08 14.56 64.93
N ALA A 526 8.51 13.41 64.54
CA ALA A 526 9.28 12.27 64.01
C ALA A 526 9.52 12.34 62.49
N ARG A 527 9.13 13.41 61.76
CA ARG A 527 9.15 13.51 60.28
C ARG A 527 10.52 13.23 59.64
N PHE A 528 11.60 13.52 60.32
CA PHE A 528 12.96 13.18 59.86
C PHE A 528 13.38 11.74 60.17
N ARG A 529 12.57 11.03 60.97
CA ARG A 529 12.79 9.63 61.33
C ARG A 529 11.48 8.84 61.32
N PRO A 530 10.74 8.87 60.17
CA PRO A 530 9.44 8.20 60.10
C PRO A 530 9.59 6.68 60.28
N PRO A 531 8.55 5.99 60.77
CA PRO A 531 8.56 4.56 60.88
C PRO A 531 8.63 3.90 59.49
N ARG A 532 9.23 2.71 59.44
CA ARG A 532 9.27 1.91 58.21
C ARG A 532 7.94 1.23 57.92
N VAL A 533 7.74 0.73 56.71
CA VAL A 533 6.55 0.00 56.28
C VAL A 533 6.08 -1.02 57.30
N ARG A 534 7.00 -1.83 57.82
CA ARG A 534 6.74 -2.83 58.86
C ARG A 534 6.15 -2.21 60.14
N ASP A 535 6.74 -1.11 60.58
CA ASP A 535 6.38 -0.47 61.84
C ASP A 535 5.03 0.27 61.71
N ILE A 536 4.75 0.83 60.50
CA ILE A 536 3.45 1.42 60.14
C ILE A 536 2.38 0.32 60.09
N ALA A 537 2.68 -0.83 59.50
CA ALA A 537 1.77 -1.97 59.43
C ALA A 537 1.38 -2.47 60.81
N ALA A 538 2.38 -2.56 61.73
CA ALA A 538 2.11 -2.93 63.12
C ALA A 538 1.28 -1.90 63.88
N ALA A 539 1.51 -0.59 63.66
CA ALA A 539 0.79 0.50 64.29
C ALA A 539 -0.67 0.64 63.79
N THR A 540 -0.92 0.37 62.51
CA THR A 540 -2.24 0.53 61.86
C THR A 540 -3.07 -0.73 61.78
N GLY A 541 -2.45 -1.91 62.06
CA GLY A 541 -3.11 -3.22 61.90
C GLY A 541 -3.33 -3.67 60.46
N HIS A 542 -2.79 -2.95 59.49
CA HIS A 542 -2.88 -3.31 58.08
C HIS A 542 -1.71 -4.24 57.64
N PRO A 543 -1.92 -5.13 56.64
CA PRO A 543 -0.85 -5.95 56.11
C PRO A 543 0.29 -5.09 55.51
N GLU A 544 1.55 -5.46 55.74
CA GLU A 544 2.71 -4.75 55.15
C GLU A 544 2.62 -4.54 53.63
N ARG A 545 2.06 -5.52 52.93
CA ARG A 545 1.82 -5.48 51.49
C ARG A 545 0.95 -4.30 51.10
N ASP A 546 -0.12 -4.04 51.86
CA ASP A 546 -1.11 -3.02 51.57
C ASP A 546 -0.55 -1.62 51.89
N ILE A 547 0.18 -1.49 53.02
CA ILE A 547 0.90 -0.26 53.38
C ILE A 547 1.99 0.07 52.36
N ARG A 548 2.77 -0.93 51.90
CA ARG A 548 3.79 -0.71 50.85
C ARG A 548 3.16 -0.26 49.55
N ARG A 549 2.02 -0.87 49.13
CA ARG A 549 1.27 -0.45 47.94
C ARG A 549 0.79 0.99 48.09
N LEU A 550 0.17 1.34 49.22
CA LEU A 550 -0.35 2.68 49.50
C LEU A 550 0.76 3.74 49.45
N LEU A 551 1.89 3.49 50.11
CA LEU A 551 3.02 4.44 50.12
C LEU A 551 3.69 4.58 48.76
N LYS A 552 3.76 3.53 47.95
CA LYS A 552 4.20 3.62 46.56
C LYS A 552 3.21 4.40 45.68
N LEU A 553 1.90 4.29 45.96
CA LEU A 553 0.89 5.07 45.29
C LEU A 553 1.01 6.54 45.69
N ALA A 554 1.15 6.84 46.97
CA ALA A 554 1.44 8.20 47.47
C ALA A 554 2.71 8.79 46.87
N GLY A 555 3.73 7.95 46.63
CA GLY A 555 4.95 8.34 45.89
C GLY A 555 4.69 8.74 44.46
N ARG A 556 3.85 7.99 43.73
CA ARG A 556 3.42 8.34 42.38
C ARG A 556 2.60 9.62 42.31
N MET A 557 1.84 9.91 43.38
CA MET A 557 1.06 11.14 43.53
C MET A 557 1.92 12.33 43.99
N GLY A 558 3.19 12.12 44.28
CA GLY A 558 4.11 13.16 44.75
C GLY A 558 3.90 13.55 46.22
N TRP A 559 3.20 12.73 47.01
CA TRP A 559 2.95 12.99 48.42
C TRP A 559 4.06 12.46 49.34
N ALA A 560 4.74 11.41 48.89
CA ALA A 560 5.83 10.80 49.62
C ALA A 560 6.99 10.38 48.71
N ASP A 561 8.18 10.18 49.24
CA ASP A 561 9.35 9.68 48.53
C ASP A 561 9.95 8.48 49.23
N GLU A 562 10.27 7.41 48.50
CA GLU A 562 11.01 6.25 49.02
C GLU A 562 12.50 6.57 49.08
N ILE A 563 12.99 6.99 50.23
CA ILE A 563 14.38 7.37 50.45
C ILE A 563 15.30 6.12 50.44
N ALA A 564 14.84 5.05 51.08
CA ALA A 564 15.47 3.74 51.07
C ALA A 564 14.39 2.66 51.03
N HIS A 565 14.76 1.40 50.81
CA HIS A 565 13.83 0.29 50.76
C HIS A 565 12.87 0.26 51.96
N ASP A 566 11.54 0.34 51.66
CA ASP A 566 10.46 0.37 52.66
C ASP A 566 10.57 1.54 53.69
N HIS A 567 11.23 2.63 53.31
CA HIS A 567 11.38 3.81 54.17
C HIS A 567 10.96 5.06 53.40
N PHE A 568 9.77 5.56 53.66
CA PHE A 568 9.10 6.65 52.97
C PHE A 568 9.07 7.89 53.84
N PHE A 569 9.25 9.05 53.20
CA PHE A 569 9.16 10.38 53.81
C PHE A 569 8.11 11.20 53.06
N LEU A 570 7.37 12.03 53.73
CA LEU A 570 6.47 12.98 53.05
C LEU A 570 7.28 13.93 52.19
N ARG A 571 6.73 14.28 51.03
CA ARG A 571 7.35 15.24 50.06
C ARG A 571 7.71 16.56 50.72
N GLY A 572 6.86 17.12 51.60
CA GLY A 572 7.15 18.32 52.34
C GLY A 572 8.36 18.19 53.22
N THR A 573 8.53 17.03 53.90
CA THR A 573 9.74 16.76 54.71
C THR A 573 11.02 16.62 53.86
N VAL A 574 10.89 16.02 52.65
CA VAL A 574 12.03 15.95 51.72
C VAL A 574 12.44 17.36 51.26
N LEU A 575 11.49 18.24 50.97
CA LEU A 575 11.74 19.62 50.65
C LEU A 575 12.41 20.38 51.79
N GLU A 576 11.93 20.17 53.03
CA GLU A 576 12.55 20.75 54.22
C GLU A 576 14.02 20.30 54.37
N MET A 577 14.29 19.01 54.13
CA MET A 577 15.66 18.46 54.17
C MET A 577 16.54 19.03 53.04
N VAL A 578 16.01 19.30 51.85
CA VAL A 578 16.74 20.02 50.80
C VAL A 578 17.08 21.44 51.24
N GLY A 579 16.16 22.13 51.90
CA GLY A 579 16.41 23.45 52.51
C GLY A 579 17.53 23.41 53.57
N ILE A 580 17.52 22.38 54.40
CA ILE A 580 18.59 22.16 55.43
C ILE A 580 19.96 21.95 54.77
N VAL A 581 20.02 21.12 53.70
CA VAL A 581 21.23 20.91 52.91
C VAL A 581 21.74 22.20 52.28
N ALA A 582 20.84 23.02 51.74
CA ALA A 582 21.16 24.33 51.15
C ALA A 582 21.71 25.30 52.22
N ASP A 583 21.11 25.34 53.43
CA ASP A 583 21.56 26.16 54.54
C ASP A 583 22.96 25.73 55.05
N LEU A 584 23.19 24.44 55.23
CA LEU A 584 24.50 23.90 55.64
C LEU A 584 25.61 24.27 54.65
N ALA A 585 25.36 24.12 53.38
CA ALA A 585 26.31 24.49 52.33
C ALA A 585 26.53 26.03 52.26
N GLY A 586 25.48 26.82 52.51
CA GLY A 586 25.55 28.29 52.52
C GLY A 586 26.36 28.82 53.69
N ARG A 587 26.42 28.12 54.83
CA ARG A 587 27.22 28.52 56.01
C ARG A 587 28.69 28.10 55.94
N SER A 588 29.04 27.26 54.97
CA SER A 588 30.41 26.82 54.76
C SER A 588 31.15 27.71 53.77
N ALA A 589 32.37 28.17 54.13
CA ALA A 589 33.18 29.03 53.27
C ALA A 589 33.45 28.41 51.87
N ASN A 590 33.49 27.08 51.78
CA ASN A 590 33.77 26.36 50.54
C ASN A 590 32.49 25.74 49.89
N GLY A 591 31.30 26.02 50.43
CA GLY A 591 30.04 25.49 49.92
C GLY A 591 29.87 23.96 50.06
N VAL A 592 30.59 23.35 51.01
CA VAL A 592 30.58 21.89 51.29
C VAL A 592 30.13 21.61 52.70
N PHE A 593 29.55 20.46 52.94
CA PHE A 593 29.13 20.00 54.26
C PHE A 593 29.36 18.50 54.40
N THR A 594 29.37 17.99 55.64
CA THR A 594 29.57 16.60 55.99
C THR A 594 28.25 15.91 56.35
N ALA A 595 28.23 14.56 56.24
CA ALA A 595 27.09 13.76 56.68
C ALA A 595 26.83 13.92 58.20
N ALA A 596 27.85 14.19 59.00
CA ALA A 596 27.71 14.45 60.44
C ALA A 596 26.94 15.74 60.72
N GLN A 597 27.28 16.84 60.01
CA GLN A 597 26.58 18.13 60.13
C GLN A 597 25.10 18.00 59.75
N PHE A 598 24.81 17.26 58.67
CA PHE A 598 23.42 17.00 58.26
C PHE A 598 22.68 16.15 59.32
N ARG A 599 23.30 15.05 59.81
CA ARG A 599 22.75 14.22 60.86
C ARG A 599 22.34 15.02 62.08
N ASP A 600 23.24 15.86 62.55
CA ASP A 600 23.04 16.64 63.79
C ASP A 600 21.92 17.71 63.59
N ARG A 601 21.77 18.25 62.38
CA ARG A 601 20.74 19.20 62.05
C ARG A 601 19.34 18.63 61.95
N VAL A 602 19.22 17.37 61.47
CA VAL A 602 17.97 16.64 61.39
C VAL A 602 17.73 15.71 62.60
N GLU A 603 18.60 15.73 63.60
CA GLU A 603 18.54 14.95 64.82
C GLU A 603 18.30 13.45 64.54
N ASN A 604 19.00 12.87 63.55
CA ASN A 604 18.75 11.54 63.04
C ASN A 604 19.90 10.58 63.33
N GLY A 605 19.65 9.27 63.23
CA GLY A 605 20.68 8.27 63.27
C GLY A 605 21.61 8.28 62.04
N ARG A 606 22.91 7.96 62.23
CA ARG A 606 23.92 7.98 61.18
C ARG A 606 23.48 7.24 59.89
N LYS A 607 22.87 6.03 60.05
CA LYS A 607 22.43 5.21 58.92
C LYS A 607 21.36 5.91 58.10
N VAL A 608 20.37 6.51 58.74
CA VAL A 608 19.24 7.19 58.03
C VAL A 608 19.72 8.47 57.37
N ALA A 609 20.57 9.27 58.04
CA ALA A 609 21.17 10.46 57.46
C ALA A 609 21.98 10.15 56.20
N ILE A 610 22.75 9.06 56.18
CA ILE A 610 23.45 8.61 54.97
C ILE A 610 22.45 8.20 53.87
N GLN A 611 21.41 7.43 54.18
CA GLN A 611 20.40 7.04 53.21
C GLN A 611 19.70 8.23 52.56
N ILE A 612 19.41 9.28 53.31
CA ILE A 612 18.82 10.54 52.81
C ILE A 612 19.81 11.22 51.85
N LEU A 613 21.06 11.36 52.27
CA LEU A 613 22.08 12.00 51.47
C LEU A 613 22.40 11.20 50.18
N ASP A 614 22.44 9.88 50.24
CA ASP A 614 22.60 9.00 49.06
C ASP A 614 21.39 9.11 48.12
N PHE A 615 20.19 9.33 48.65
CA PHE A 615 19.01 9.64 47.84
C PHE A 615 19.19 11.00 47.13
N PHE A 616 19.67 12.04 47.81
CA PHE A 616 19.96 13.34 47.19
C PHE A 616 21.08 13.25 46.15
N ASP A 617 22.13 12.47 46.42
CA ASP A 617 23.21 12.22 45.46
C ASP A 617 22.69 11.53 44.20
N ARG A 618 21.85 10.50 44.33
CA ARG A 618 21.21 9.80 43.18
C ARG A 618 20.31 10.70 42.33
N HIS A 619 19.65 11.67 42.96
CA HIS A 619 18.80 12.64 42.25
C HIS A 619 19.55 13.87 41.79
N GLY A 620 20.86 13.95 42.04
CA GLY A 620 21.74 15.05 41.63
C GLY A 620 21.48 16.36 42.37
N VAL A 621 20.81 16.34 43.51
CA VAL A 621 20.67 17.50 44.43
C VAL A 621 21.99 17.78 45.12
N THR A 622 22.70 16.72 45.53
CA THR A 622 24.06 16.79 46.10
C THR A 622 25.02 15.93 45.27
N VAL A 623 26.32 16.21 45.44
CA VAL A 623 27.41 15.42 44.86
C VAL A 623 28.39 15.13 45.96
N ASN A 624 28.67 13.85 46.22
CA ASN A 624 29.64 13.36 47.21
C ASN A 624 31.03 13.29 46.58
N LYS A 625 32.03 13.89 47.25
CA LYS A 625 33.44 13.74 46.93
C LYS A 625 34.24 13.72 48.23
N ASP A 626 34.95 12.62 48.51
CA ASP A 626 35.82 12.46 49.68
C ASP A 626 35.09 12.73 51.04
N ASP A 627 33.91 12.12 51.22
CA ASP A 627 32.99 12.33 52.36
C ASP A 627 32.46 13.76 52.58
N MET A 628 32.78 14.66 51.66
CA MET A 628 32.26 16.02 51.61
C MET A 628 31.18 16.12 50.51
N ARG A 629 30.07 16.75 50.81
CA ARG A 629 28.99 16.95 49.83
C ARG A 629 28.86 18.40 49.41
N ARG A 630 28.70 18.60 48.13
CA ARG A 630 28.41 19.92 47.54
C ARG A 630 27.00 19.91 46.96
N ILE A 631 26.26 21.01 47.08
CA ILE A 631 24.93 21.16 46.46
C ILE A 631 25.02 21.50 44.99
N ASN A 632 24.06 20.98 44.25
CA ASN A 632 23.78 21.38 42.87
C ASN A 632 22.63 22.41 42.88
N ARG A 633 22.98 23.72 42.81
CA ARG A 633 22.00 24.81 42.88
C ARG A 633 20.90 24.75 41.84
N HIS A 634 21.15 24.14 40.68
CA HIS A 634 20.18 23.99 39.57
C HIS A 634 19.17 22.85 39.81
N ARG A 635 19.28 22.12 40.91
CA ARG A 635 18.41 20.98 41.21
C ARG A 635 17.76 21.06 42.61
N LEU A 636 17.80 22.22 43.25
CA LEU A 636 17.21 22.39 44.56
C LEU A 636 15.68 22.40 44.56
N ASP A 637 15.09 22.76 43.42
CA ASP A 637 13.64 22.78 43.17
C ASP A 637 13.07 21.48 42.66
N LEU A 638 13.88 20.40 42.54
CA LEU A 638 13.46 19.11 41.97
C LEU A 638 12.24 18.49 42.68
N PHE A 639 12.08 18.73 43.97
CA PHE A 639 10.99 18.21 44.78
C PHE A 639 9.87 19.26 45.04
N GLY A 640 9.99 20.47 44.50
CA GLY A 640 9.10 21.60 44.65
C GLY A 640 9.82 22.89 44.99
N PRO A 641 9.13 24.04 45.01
CA PRO A 641 9.74 25.34 45.35
C PRO A 641 10.25 25.32 46.80
N LEU A 642 11.48 25.79 47.00
CA LEU A 642 12.05 25.93 48.34
C LEU A 642 11.25 26.99 49.14
N VAL A 643 10.70 26.56 50.26
CA VAL A 643 10.09 27.50 51.23
C VAL A 643 11.24 28.11 52.03
N HIS A 644 11.57 29.38 51.77
CA HIS A 644 12.50 30.13 52.64
C HIS A 644 11.86 30.32 53.99
N SER A 645 12.52 29.87 55.03
CA SER A 645 12.12 30.00 56.44
C SER A 645 12.25 31.45 56.91
N THR A 646 11.34 32.34 56.48
CA THR A 646 11.16 33.68 57.03
C THR A 646 9.69 34.12 57.02
N ASP A 647 8.74 33.19 57.21
CA ASP A 647 7.39 33.59 57.62
C ASP A 647 6.81 32.60 58.60
N GLN A 648 6.98 32.95 59.85
CA GLN A 648 6.27 32.32 60.95
C GLN A 648 4.81 32.76 60.95
N ILE A 649 3.94 31.74 61.05
CA ILE A 649 2.68 31.79 61.79
C ILE A 649 1.77 32.96 61.50
N GLN A 650 0.89 32.79 60.53
CA GLN A 650 -0.52 33.21 60.67
C GLN A 650 -1.42 32.28 59.91
N GLY A 651 -2.29 31.62 60.69
CA GLY A 651 -3.34 30.78 60.14
C GLY A 651 -4.24 31.55 59.20
N ARG A 652 -4.53 30.94 58.04
CA ARG A 652 -5.70 31.30 57.29
C ARG A 652 -6.41 29.99 56.90
N GLU A 653 -7.51 29.79 57.63
CA GLU A 653 -8.68 29.05 57.11
C GLU A 653 -9.04 29.71 55.78
N SER A 654 -9.16 28.96 54.74
CA SER A 654 -9.85 29.37 53.54
C SER A 654 -10.92 28.34 53.18
N SER A 655 -12.13 28.74 53.49
CA SER A 655 -13.39 28.19 52.99
C SER A 655 -13.51 28.41 51.47
N PRO A 656 -14.28 27.59 50.77
CA PRO A 656 -14.44 27.71 49.32
C PRO A 656 -15.47 28.79 48.96
N VAL A 657 -15.07 29.68 48.04
CA VAL A 657 -15.97 30.64 47.39
C VAL A 657 -15.80 30.35 45.89
N GLY A 658 -16.78 29.98 45.08
CA GLY A 658 -17.98 30.80 44.85
C GLY A 658 -17.87 31.32 43.42
N ARG A 659 -18.74 30.87 42.53
CA ARG A 659 -18.95 31.33 41.15
C ARG A 659 -19.00 32.86 41.08
N SER A 660 -18.43 33.42 40.05
CA SER A 660 -19.02 34.63 39.45
C SER A 660 -18.69 34.76 37.97
N ASP A 661 -19.73 34.93 37.22
CA ASP A 661 -19.89 35.35 35.85
C ASP A 661 -18.90 36.40 35.37
N PHE A 662 -18.45 36.28 34.13
CA PHE A 662 -18.14 37.46 33.32
C PHE A 662 -18.82 37.34 31.95
N LYS A 663 -19.71 38.32 31.73
CA LYS A 663 -20.30 38.65 30.44
C LYS A 663 -19.37 39.57 29.65
N SER A 664 -19.40 39.34 28.36
CA SER A 664 -19.33 40.27 27.20
C SER A 664 -18.40 41.52 27.27
N GLU A 665 -17.42 41.53 26.36
CA GLU A 665 -17.46 42.44 25.18
C GLU A 665 -16.59 41.83 24.04
#